data_3ccb5544ae1bbbd5f7a001493a3ee8ee
#
_entry.id   3ccb5544ae1bbbd5f7a001493a3ee8ee
#
_cell.length_a   1.000
_cell.length_b   1.000
_cell.length_c   1.000
_cell.angle_alpha   90.00
_cell.angle_beta   90.00
_cell.angle_gamma   90.00
#
_symmetry.space_group_name_H-M   'P 1'
#
loop_
_entity.id
_entity.type
_entity.pdbx_description
1 polymer ?
#
loop_
_entity_poly.entity_id
_entity_poly.type
_entity_poly.pdbx_seq_one_letter_code
_entity_poly.pdbx_strand_id
1 'polypeptide(L)'
;MPWFFMFKIQNITKKSYQEKGNCSMKNITKILSLFLALTLLLSFPLAASAAEVANVPTIDESKTGSLTIYKYDLTGAEKDGIWDSSYVSTGVYDEAGVNNVLGGNASSTLGNGETGYGYAIKGVEFTYVKLADIFQYGETETTDGHVEVLYAVDKAKGADFLKALGLADGKNRYEKADALDETKYFYQSDALISALSAGLTANSTTVKNAMERYAAANGAAMPLTDSYGKTKAENLPLGLYLVAETKVPEMVVSATDPFLVSVPMTSVNGTNANDGGTRWIYDITLYPKNLTGIPSLEKTLRESKNDTGKTDAYTHTGTVSAGDTIDYQIISTLPSITSEATYLSCYTFIDTLSAGLTYTKGDVTLEIFSDAACKNAVTTWKEADGYFTVSYNDTKDGKTAMTVEMTAKGLAEINNSQAVYTDASMVNSGFSDCTMRLTYTAKADSDNSLVVGDKGNDNKVVLTWKRTSETFYDTLVDDAHVYTYGIDLTKLFSDGKGDFSKVEFLVQNKTDNYDVKAQLNQDEGVYYVTGHAANKEDATHFVPVKTGDTKGRILIKGLEDDTFSMTEVRTDSGYVLLKQDIEVVISQKESADSCTVYASDTLGLIQNDPRYAQIIQSDADLKNIPQKHLEHKLLTASATVSGKKVNMAEDNGSTNAEAPLTVVNTRGFDLPQTGDNGTMMFTIVGILLMVGAAAVLYAVSSKKSA
;
A
#
# COMPACT_ATOMS: atom_id res chain seq x y z
N MET A 1 -1.46 -21.46 44.11
CA MET A 1 -2.11 -20.19 43.77
C MET A 1 -1.65 -19.63 42.41
N PRO A 2 -1.64 -20.39 41.34
CA PRO A 2 -1.30 -19.86 39.99
C PRO A 2 -2.50 -19.23 39.26
N TRP A 3 -3.72 -19.62 39.59
CA TRP A 3 -4.93 -19.16 38.88
C TRP A 3 -5.32 -17.69 39.10
N PHE A 4 -4.89 -17.07 40.17
CA PHE A 4 -5.21 -15.65 40.44
C PHE A 4 -4.38 -14.66 39.62
N PHE A 5 -3.20 -15.05 39.16
CA PHE A 5 -2.34 -14.22 38.33
C PHE A 5 -2.76 -14.24 36.85
N MET A 6 -3.24 -15.38 36.38
CA MET A 6 -3.71 -15.55 35.00
C MET A 6 -4.98 -14.73 34.71
N PHE A 7 -5.90 -14.66 35.69
CA PHE A 7 -7.14 -13.87 35.56
C PHE A 7 -6.87 -12.35 35.54
N LYS A 8 -5.79 -11.90 36.17
CA LYS A 8 -5.43 -10.47 36.22
C LYS A 8 -4.74 -10.01 34.94
N ILE A 9 -4.02 -10.91 34.25
CA ILE A 9 -3.35 -10.63 32.97
C ILE A 9 -4.37 -10.63 31.80
N GLN A 10 -5.35 -11.55 31.81
CA GLN A 10 -6.43 -11.53 30.81
C GLN A 10 -7.30 -10.26 30.89
N ASN A 11 -7.49 -9.70 32.10
CA ASN A 11 -8.23 -8.45 32.25
C ASN A 11 -7.41 -7.20 31.84
N ILE A 12 -6.10 -7.26 31.89
CA ILE A 12 -5.25 -6.16 31.44
C ILE A 12 -5.19 -6.14 29.89
N THR A 13 -5.12 -7.31 29.25
CA THR A 13 -5.14 -7.40 27.78
C THR A 13 -6.51 -7.00 27.18
N LYS A 14 -7.63 -7.42 27.81
CA LYS A 14 -8.96 -6.99 27.33
C LYS A 14 -9.25 -5.49 27.54
N LYS A 15 -8.70 -4.86 28.58
CA LYS A 15 -8.89 -3.42 28.84
C LYS A 15 -8.03 -2.54 27.96
N SER A 16 -6.85 -3.02 27.54
CA SER A 16 -5.99 -2.25 26.63
C SER A 16 -6.48 -2.28 25.18
N TYR A 17 -7.29 -3.29 24.82
CA TYR A 17 -7.83 -3.39 23.45
C TYR A 17 -8.99 -2.42 23.17
N GLN A 18 -9.66 -1.89 24.19
CA GLN A 18 -10.79 -0.96 24.01
C GLN A 18 -10.46 0.53 24.14
N GLU A 19 -9.31 0.92 24.66
CA GLU A 19 -9.04 2.33 24.93
C GLU A 19 -7.86 2.98 24.18
N LYS A 20 -7.08 2.24 23.40
CA LYS A 20 -6.00 2.87 22.61
C LYS A 20 -5.88 2.19 21.24
N GLY A 21 -6.59 2.73 20.32
CA GLY A 21 -6.28 2.54 18.91
C GLY A 21 -4.85 3.04 18.63
N ASN A 22 -4.07 2.18 17.99
CA ASN A 22 -2.86 2.49 17.26
C ASN A 22 -1.73 3.22 18.01
N CYS A 23 -0.90 2.47 18.58
CA CYS A 23 0.57 2.59 18.69
C CYS A 23 1.12 1.45 19.58
N SER A 24 0.50 0.29 19.56
CA SER A 24 0.70 -0.75 20.56
C SER A 24 1.27 -2.08 20.02
N MET A 25 1.56 -2.20 18.73
CA MET A 25 2.26 -3.42 18.26
C MET A 25 3.67 -3.52 18.85
N LYS A 26 4.37 -2.39 19.05
CA LYS A 26 5.68 -2.38 19.74
C LYS A 26 5.65 -3.00 21.15
N ASN A 27 4.57 -2.81 21.88
CA ASN A 27 4.49 -3.34 23.24
C ASN A 27 4.02 -4.79 23.27
N ILE A 28 3.22 -5.21 22.30
CA ILE A 28 2.78 -6.61 22.18
C ILE A 28 3.92 -7.50 21.71
N THR A 29 4.72 -7.06 20.75
CA THR A 29 5.88 -7.81 20.27
C THR A 29 6.96 -7.94 21.32
N LYS A 30 7.21 -6.85 22.08
CA LYS A 30 8.14 -6.87 23.21
C LYS A 30 7.68 -7.79 24.33
N ILE A 31 6.38 -7.83 24.60
CA ILE A 31 5.81 -8.73 25.59
C ILE A 31 5.83 -10.18 25.10
N LEU A 32 5.65 -10.42 23.79
CA LEU A 32 5.66 -11.78 23.24
C LEU A 32 7.07 -12.37 23.11
N SER A 33 8.07 -11.57 22.68
CA SER A 33 9.46 -12.02 22.67
C SER A 33 10.02 -12.21 24.09
N LEU A 34 9.59 -11.37 25.02
CA LEU A 34 9.89 -11.51 26.43
C LEU A 34 9.26 -12.78 27.02
N PHE A 35 8.02 -13.11 26.63
CA PHE A 35 7.36 -14.34 27.10
C PHE A 35 8.06 -15.59 26.56
N LEU A 36 8.61 -15.60 25.34
CA LEU A 36 9.34 -16.74 24.83
C LEU A 36 10.68 -16.93 25.57
N ALA A 37 11.39 -15.85 25.87
CA ALA A 37 12.59 -15.89 26.70
C ALA A 37 12.27 -16.27 28.15
N LEU A 38 11.18 -15.74 28.69
CA LEU A 38 10.77 -15.97 30.10
C LEU A 38 10.16 -17.35 30.31
N THR A 39 9.36 -17.88 29.35
CA THR A 39 8.76 -19.21 29.50
C THR A 39 9.75 -20.34 29.33
N LEU A 40 10.84 -20.11 28.57
CA LEU A 40 11.92 -21.10 28.45
C LEU A 40 12.76 -21.25 29.72
N LEU A 41 12.69 -20.31 30.65
CA LEU A 41 13.63 -20.22 31.77
C LEU A 41 12.95 -20.16 33.17
N LEU A 42 11.61 -20.06 33.23
CA LEU A 42 10.89 -20.01 34.53
C LEU A 42 10.54 -21.38 35.13
N SER A 43 11.17 -22.46 34.67
CA SER A 43 10.87 -23.82 35.15
C SER A 43 11.85 -24.34 36.18
N PHE A 44 12.31 -23.48 37.10
CA PHE A 44 12.95 -24.02 38.28
C PHE A 44 11.91 -24.20 39.40
N PRO A 45 11.80 -25.41 39.98
CA PRO A 45 10.91 -25.61 41.12
C PRO A 45 11.45 -24.85 42.33
N LEU A 46 10.63 -23.98 42.91
CA LEU A 46 10.84 -23.56 44.30
C LEU A 46 10.87 -24.84 45.16
N ALA A 47 12.01 -25.19 45.67
CA ALA A 47 12.19 -26.31 46.57
C ALA A 47 11.36 -26.08 47.82
N ALA A 48 10.21 -26.75 47.91
CA ALA A 48 9.53 -26.98 49.16
C ALA A 48 10.25 -28.15 49.85
N SER A 49 10.85 -27.91 50.98
CA SER A 49 11.50 -28.90 51.83
C SER A 49 10.54 -29.99 52.23
N ALA A 50 10.73 -31.21 51.77
CA ALA A 50 10.23 -32.39 52.46
C ALA A 50 10.98 -33.65 51.99
N ALA A 51 11.61 -34.30 52.93
CA ALA A 51 11.87 -35.72 53.06
C ALA A 51 12.48 -36.52 51.89
N GLU A 52 13.65 -37.13 52.21
CA GLU A 52 14.32 -38.21 51.52
C GLU A 52 14.31 -38.20 49.97
N VAL A 53 15.28 -37.50 49.40
CA VAL A 53 15.58 -37.63 47.98
C VAL A 53 16.67 -38.70 47.85
N ALA A 54 16.29 -39.87 47.38
CA ALA A 54 17.22 -40.95 47.14
C ALA A 54 18.17 -40.69 45.97
N ASN A 55 17.82 -39.78 45.02
CA ASN A 55 18.68 -39.36 43.89
C ASN A 55 18.35 -37.93 43.50
N VAL A 56 19.32 -37.01 43.58
CA VAL A 56 19.20 -35.68 42.98
C VAL A 56 19.43 -35.81 41.48
N PRO A 57 18.54 -35.34 40.63
CA PRO A 57 18.74 -35.38 39.17
C PRO A 57 19.86 -34.46 38.78
N THR A 58 21.05 -35.01 38.57
CA THR A 58 22.27 -34.27 38.15
C THR A 58 22.36 -34.15 36.65
N ILE A 59 23.02 -33.11 36.18
CA ILE A 59 23.39 -32.98 34.77
C ILE A 59 24.48 -33.98 34.44
N ASP A 60 24.31 -34.74 33.36
CA ASP A 60 25.34 -35.65 32.83
C ASP A 60 26.36 -34.85 32.03
N GLU A 61 27.46 -34.49 32.67
CA GLU A 61 28.52 -33.66 32.12
C GLU A 61 29.31 -34.35 30.98
N SER A 62 29.13 -35.67 30.78
CA SER A 62 29.76 -36.42 29.69
C SER A 62 29.08 -36.20 28.33
N LYS A 63 27.91 -35.58 28.32
CA LYS A 63 27.13 -35.34 27.12
C LYS A 63 27.45 -33.99 26.48
N THR A 64 27.15 -33.91 25.19
CA THR A 64 26.96 -32.69 24.46
C THR A 64 25.47 -32.54 24.11
N GLY A 65 25.06 -31.35 23.69
CA GLY A 65 23.72 -31.15 23.23
C GLY A 65 23.61 -30.58 21.83
N SER A 66 22.42 -30.26 21.41
CA SER A 66 22.16 -29.58 20.15
C SER A 66 21.08 -28.49 20.32
N LEU A 67 21.13 -27.50 19.41
CA LEU A 67 20.12 -26.46 19.30
C LEU A 67 19.53 -26.51 17.91
N THR A 68 18.24 -26.83 17.83
CA THR A 68 17.45 -26.76 16.60
C THR A 68 16.52 -25.58 16.69
N ILE A 69 16.48 -24.76 15.64
CA ILE A 69 15.62 -23.60 15.54
C ILE A 69 14.71 -23.79 14.33
N TYR A 70 13.41 -23.58 14.52
CA TYR A 70 12.42 -23.41 13.47
C TYR A 70 11.95 -21.96 13.46
N LYS A 71 12.29 -21.23 12.42
CA LYS A 71 11.98 -19.81 12.27
C LYS A 71 10.70 -19.61 11.47
N TYR A 72 9.77 -18.80 11.97
CA TYR A 72 8.49 -18.58 11.32
C TYR A 72 8.02 -17.14 11.30
N ASP A 73 7.08 -16.86 10.38
CA ASP A 73 6.42 -15.59 10.16
C ASP A 73 5.18 -15.45 11.04
N LEU A 74 5.29 -14.64 12.08
CA LEU A 74 4.17 -14.36 12.96
C LEU A 74 3.10 -13.51 12.27
N THR A 75 3.50 -12.51 11.47
CA THR A 75 2.56 -11.58 10.81
C THR A 75 1.67 -12.32 9.83
N GLY A 76 2.25 -13.20 9.01
CA GLY A 76 1.50 -14.03 8.08
C GLY A 76 0.56 -14.99 8.81
N ALA A 77 1.05 -15.67 9.86
CA ALA A 77 0.26 -16.61 10.64
C ALA A 77 -0.91 -15.93 11.39
N GLU A 78 -0.70 -14.73 11.93
CA GLU A 78 -1.76 -13.92 12.56
C GLU A 78 -2.83 -13.47 11.55
N LYS A 79 -2.38 -12.97 10.39
CA LYS A 79 -3.26 -12.51 9.31
C LYS A 79 -4.20 -13.62 8.83
N ASP A 80 -3.68 -14.84 8.71
CA ASP A 80 -4.43 -15.98 8.21
C ASP A 80 -5.18 -16.73 9.31
N GLY A 81 -5.10 -16.26 10.57
CA GLY A 81 -5.78 -16.86 11.73
C GLY A 81 -5.25 -18.22 12.14
N ILE A 82 -4.02 -18.55 11.77
CA ILE A 82 -3.36 -19.82 12.11
C ILE A 82 -2.64 -19.73 13.45
N TRP A 83 -2.18 -18.53 13.83
CA TRP A 83 -1.44 -18.34 15.07
C TRP A 83 -2.30 -18.60 16.32
N ASP A 84 -1.87 -19.55 17.15
CA ASP A 84 -2.43 -19.78 18.48
C ASP A 84 -1.54 -19.15 19.55
N SER A 85 -1.96 -18.02 20.09
CA SER A 85 -1.24 -17.30 21.14
C SER A 85 -1.14 -18.06 22.47
N SER A 86 -1.89 -19.13 22.64
CA SER A 86 -1.84 -20.01 23.83
C SER A 86 -0.73 -21.07 23.73
N TYR A 87 -0.15 -21.28 22.55
CA TYR A 87 0.92 -22.24 22.34
C TYR A 87 2.20 -21.82 23.08
N VAL A 88 2.74 -22.73 23.86
CA VAL A 88 4.00 -22.59 24.60
C VAL A 88 4.96 -23.67 24.17
N SER A 89 6.14 -23.28 23.67
CA SER A 89 7.21 -24.20 23.31
C SER A 89 7.68 -25.01 24.56
N THR A 90 7.85 -26.30 24.38
CA THR A 90 8.27 -27.22 25.44
C THR A 90 9.78 -27.43 25.52
N GLY A 91 10.53 -26.88 24.55
CA GLY A 91 11.97 -27.08 24.41
C GLY A 91 12.36 -28.33 23.62
N VAL A 92 11.39 -29.15 23.20
CA VAL A 92 11.60 -30.29 22.30
C VAL A 92 10.77 -30.13 21.04
N TYR A 93 11.11 -30.93 20.00
CA TYR A 93 10.28 -30.94 18.80
C TYR A 93 8.85 -31.33 19.12
N ASP A 94 7.91 -30.56 18.65
CA ASP A 94 6.50 -30.74 18.89
C ASP A 94 5.72 -30.57 17.58
N GLU A 95 5.04 -31.65 17.16
CA GLU A 95 4.24 -31.64 15.95
C GLU A 95 3.05 -30.66 16.04
N ALA A 96 2.46 -30.49 17.22
CA ALA A 96 1.41 -29.51 17.44
C ALA A 96 1.94 -28.08 17.28
N GLY A 97 3.16 -27.81 17.76
CA GLY A 97 3.85 -26.54 17.55
C GLY A 97 4.12 -26.26 16.08
N VAL A 98 4.60 -27.27 15.34
CA VAL A 98 4.80 -27.17 13.90
C VAL A 98 3.50 -26.85 13.18
N ASN A 99 2.41 -27.52 13.52
CA ASN A 99 1.10 -27.30 12.93
C ASN A 99 0.53 -25.91 13.24
N ASN A 100 0.68 -25.45 14.47
CA ASN A 100 0.06 -24.18 14.92
C ASN A 100 0.87 -22.94 14.59
N VAL A 101 2.18 -23.04 14.39
CA VAL A 101 3.06 -21.88 14.17
C VAL A 101 3.71 -21.86 12.79
N LEU A 102 3.89 -23.01 12.16
CA LEU A 102 4.53 -23.13 10.86
C LEU A 102 3.58 -23.46 9.72
N GLY A 103 2.27 -23.54 10.02
CA GLY A 103 1.23 -23.88 9.04
C GLY A 103 1.26 -25.33 8.56
N GLY A 104 1.81 -26.19 9.32
CA GLY A 104 1.63 -27.61 9.54
C GLY A 104 1.48 -28.61 8.45
N ASN A 105 1.82 -28.38 7.22
CA ASN A 105 1.87 -29.47 6.25
C ASN A 105 3.17 -29.46 5.47
N ALA A 106 3.99 -30.49 5.70
CA ALA A 106 5.21 -30.74 4.97
C ALA A 106 5.06 -30.84 3.42
N SER A 107 3.83 -30.73 2.94
CA SER A 107 3.50 -30.79 1.51
C SER A 107 3.10 -29.44 0.91
N SER A 108 3.22 -28.32 1.62
CA SER A 108 2.94 -27.01 1.06
C SER A 108 3.97 -26.69 -0.01
N THR A 109 3.48 -26.44 -1.22
CA THR A 109 4.33 -25.90 -2.29
C THR A 109 4.42 -24.40 -2.08
N LEU A 110 5.61 -23.93 -1.77
CA LEU A 110 5.90 -22.49 -1.64
C LEU A 110 5.82 -21.81 -3.01
N GLY A 111 5.67 -20.48 -3.03
CA GLY A 111 5.56 -19.71 -4.25
C GLY A 111 6.69 -19.91 -5.27
N ASN A 112 7.86 -20.36 -4.81
CA ASN A 112 9.03 -20.72 -5.64
C ASN A 112 9.07 -22.20 -6.09
N GLY A 113 8.03 -23.00 -5.77
CA GLY A 113 7.95 -24.42 -6.10
C GLY A 113 8.70 -25.37 -5.16
N GLU A 114 9.37 -24.87 -4.11
CA GLU A 114 9.99 -25.71 -3.08
C GLU A 114 8.92 -26.27 -2.13
N THR A 115 9.20 -27.41 -1.52
CA THR A 115 8.36 -27.94 -0.43
C THR A 115 8.89 -27.40 0.90
N GLY A 116 8.00 -26.92 1.74
CA GLY A 116 8.33 -26.37 3.05
C GLY A 116 7.10 -26.13 3.91
N TYR A 117 7.27 -25.48 5.06
CA TYR A 117 6.17 -25.05 5.91
C TYR A 117 5.63 -23.68 5.46
N GLY A 118 4.32 -23.47 5.50
CA GLY A 118 3.66 -22.28 4.95
C GLY A 118 4.12 -20.94 5.55
N TYR A 119 4.47 -20.93 6.83
CA TYR A 119 4.93 -19.73 7.54
C TYR A 119 6.40 -19.79 7.95
N ALA A 120 7.16 -20.73 7.36
CA ALA A 120 8.58 -20.83 7.60
C ALA A 120 9.35 -19.69 6.91
N ILE A 121 10.35 -19.15 7.59
CA ILE A 121 11.25 -18.15 7.01
C ILE A 121 12.57 -18.82 6.66
N LYS A 122 12.87 -18.92 5.35
CA LYS A 122 14.12 -19.38 4.78
C LYS A 122 15.16 -18.26 4.77
N GLY A 123 16.45 -18.60 4.97
CA GLY A 123 17.55 -17.66 4.77
C GLY A 123 17.93 -16.83 6.01
N VAL A 124 17.38 -17.13 7.17
CA VAL A 124 17.78 -16.52 8.44
C VAL A 124 19.07 -17.15 8.96
N GLU A 125 20.04 -16.33 9.40
CA GLU A 125 21.24 -16.77 10.08
C GLU A 125 21.14 -16.47 11.58
N PHE A 126 21.33 -17.49 12.40
CA PHE A 126 21.54 -17.36 13.82
C PHE A 126 23.01 -17.51 14.16
N THR A 127 23.49 -16.69 15.06
CA THR A 127 24.83 -16.83 15.65
C THR A 127 24.68 -17.14 17.13
N TYR A 128 25.42 -18.12 17.60
CA TYR A 128 25.45 -18.51 18.99
C TYR A 128 26.83 -18.36 19.60
N VAL A 129 26.90 -17.97 20.85
CA VAL A 129 28.13 -17.84 21.62
C VAL A 129 27.97 -18.42 23.01
N LYS A 130 28.86 -19.31 23.42
CA LYS A 130 28.88 -19.84 24.79
C LYS A 130 29.34 -18.74 25.75
N LEU A 131 28.49 -18.34 26.68
CA LEU A 131 28.73 -17.28 27.66
C LEU A 131 29.30 -17.81 28.98
N ALA A 132 28.83 -18.99 29.40
CA ALA A 132 29.18 -19.55 30.68
C ALA A 132 29.24 -21.06 30.65
N ASP A 133 30.09 -21.62 31.50
CA ASP A 133 30.07 -23.04 31.83
C ASP A 133 28.97 -23.31 32.83
N ILE A 134 28.33 -24.50 32.75
CA ILE A 134 27.40 -24.96 33.80
C ILE A 134 28.23 -25.53 34.94
N PHE A 135 27.85 -25.17 36.13
CA PHE A 135 28.47 -25.64 37.36
C PHE A 135 27.37 -26.14 38.32
N GLN A 136 27.52 -27.38 38.80
CA GLN A 136 26.62 -27.98 39.79
C GLN A 136 27.20 -27.69 41.19
N TYR A 137 26.56 -26.85 41.97
CA TYR A 137 26.99 -26.40 43.30
C TYR A 137 26.13 -27.07 44.37
N GLY A 138 26.75 -27.79 45.28
CA GLY A 138 26.07 -28.44 46.39
C GLY A 138 26.54 -29.88 46.60
N GLU A 139 25.91 -30.59 47.54
CA GLU A 139 26.21 -31.98 47.88
C GLU A 139 25.16 -32.90 47.28
N THR A 140 25.61 -33.88 46.50
CA THR A 140 24.75 -34.89 45.82
C THR A 140 24.53 -36.17 46.63
N GLU A 141 25.32 -36.37 47.69
CA GLU A 141 25.38 -37.66 48.39
C GLU A 141 24.78 -37.64 49.80
N THR A 142 24.25 -36.55 50.28
CA THR A 142 23.61 -36.42 51.60
C THR A 142 22.12 -36.50 51.51
N THR A 143 21.45 -36.96 52.62
CA THR A 143 20.00 -37.01 52.73
C THR A 143 19.29 -35.67 52.58
N ASP A 144 20.01 -34.57 52.77
CA ASP A 144 19.55 -33.21 52.55
C ASP A 144 20.17 -32.55 51.30
N GLY A 145 20.70 -33.36 50.40
CA GLY A 145 21.48 -32.90 49.23
C GLY A 145 20.69 -31.86 48.40
N HIS A 146 21.23 -30.68 48.33
CA HIS A 146 20.72 -29.60 47.52
C HIS A 146 21.76 -29.24 46.47
N VAL A 147 21.39 -29.35 45.20
CA VAL A 147 22.25 -28.98 44.08
C VAL A 147 21.63 -27.82 43.35
N GLU A 148 22.38 -26.71 43.30
CA GLU A 148 22.03 -25.57 42.46
C GLU A 148 22.81 -25.61 41.15
N VAL A 149 22.16 -25.21 40.06
CA VAL A 149 22.84 -25.02 38.77
C VAL A 149 23.24 -23.54 38.66
N LEU A 150 24.54 -23.33 38.57
CA LEU A 150 25.15 -22.02 38.40
C LEU A 150 25.78 -21.88 37.02
N TYR A 151 25.82 -20.69 36.53
CA TYR A 151 26.48 -20.31 35.27
C TYR A 151 27.74 -19.51 35.58
N ALA A 152 28.89 -20.11 35.24
CA ALA A 152 30.19 -19.57 35.52
C ALA A 152 30.71 -18.73 34.34
N VAL A 153 30.54 -17.43 34.41
CA VAL A 153 30.98 -16.47 33.39
C VAL A 153 32.40 -16.03 33.63
N ASP A 154 33.28 -16.21 32.63
CA ASP A 154 34.64 -15.72 32.69
C ASP A 154 34.71 -14.20 32.81
N LYS A 155 35.45 -13.68 33.79
CA LYS A 155 35.54 -12.25 34.10
C LYS A 155 36.09 -11.42 32.94
N ALA A 156 37.04 -11.94 32.20
CA ALA A 156 37.70 -11.26 31.10
C ALA A 156 36.89 -11.38 29.81
N LYS A 157 36.50 -12.60 29.44
CA LYS A 157 35.77 -12.86 28.19
C LYS A 157 34.32 -12.40 28.22
N GLY A 158 33.68 -12.46 29.39
CA GLY A 158 32.27 -12.02 29.57
C GLY A 158 32.09 -10.57 29.97
N ALA A 159 33.17 -9.78 30.10
CA ALA A 159 33.11 -8.41 30.60
C ALA A 159 32.14 -7.51 29.83
N ASP A 160 32.21 -7.50 28.48
CA ASP A 160 31.36 -6.69 27.62
C ASP A 160 29.89 -7.14 27.67
N PHE A 161 29.66 -8.44 27.70
CA PHE A 161 28.33 -9.01 27.89
C PHE A 161 27.73 -8.60 29.22
N LEU A 162 28.46 -8.81 30.34
CA LEU A 162 27.98 -8.42 31.68
C LEU A 162 27.74 -6.91 31.79
N LYS A 163 28.61 -6.09 31.19
CA LYS A 163 28.44 -4.64 31.16
C LYS A 163 27.18 -4.24 30.41
N ALA A 164 26.92 -4.86 29.26
CA ALA A 164 25.71 -4.59 28.48
C ALA A 164 24.41 -4.93 29.23
N LEU A 165 24.44 -5.94 30.08
CA LEU A 165 23.34 -6.34 30.95
C LEU A 165 23.26 -5.52 32.27
N GLY A 166 24.17 -4.58 32.52
CA GLY A 166 24.25 -3.86 33.80
C GLY A 166 24.71 -4.72 34.97
N LEU A 167 25.42 -5.80 34.69
CA LEU A 167 25.99 -6.77 35.66
C LEU A 167 27.52 -6.61 35.80
N ALA A 168 28.06 -5.47 35.39
CA ALA A 168 29.50 -5.20 35.53
C ALA A 168 29.99 -5.49 36.96
N ASP A 169 31.26 -5.90 37.05
CA ASP A 169 31.95 -6.20 38.32
C ASP A 169 31.29 -7.28 39.18
N GLY A 170 30.53 -8.18 38.51
CA GLY A 170 29.87 -9.29 39.21
C GLY A 170 28.66 -8.90 40.04
N LYS A 171 27.99 -7.82 39.66
CA LYS A 171 26.73 -7.39 40.31
C LYS A 171 25.70 -8.54 40.20
N ASN A 172 24.98 -8.80 41.28
CA ASN A 172 23.98 -9.86 41.42
C ASN A 172 24.51 -11.30 41.22
N ARG A 173 25.84 -11.52 41.37
CA ARG A 173 26.41 -12.86 41.32
C ARG A 173 26.06 -13.67 42.57
N TYR A 174 26.21 -14.97 42.49
CA TYR A 174 26.04 -15.88 43.59
C TYR A 174 27.33 -15.95 44.45
N GLU A 175 27.44 -15.07 45.44
CA GLU A 175 28.68 -14.83 46.21
C GLU A 175 29.21 -16.05 46.98
N LYS A 176 28.33 -17.02 47.32
CA LYS A 176 28.75 -18.26 47.98
C LYS A 176 29.68 -19.12 47.13
N ALA A 177 29.66 -18.93 45.83
CA ALA A 177 30.52 -19.65 44.90
C ALA A 177 31.80 -18.93 44.52
N ASP A 178 32.03 -17.70 44.98
CA ASP A 178 33.20 -16.87 44.62
C ASP A 178 34.54 -17.55 44.89
N ALA A 179 34.62 -18.38 45.94
CA ALA A 179 35.85 -19.10 46.30
C ALA A 179 36.16 -20.29 45.39
N LEU A 180 35.26 -20.68 44.48
CA LEU A 180 35.46 -21.85 43.63
C LEU A 180 36.41 -21.59 42.47
N ASP A 181 36.31 -20.39 41.89
CA ASP A 181 37.19 -19.94 40.79
C ASP A 181 37.24 -18.41 40.76
N GLU A 182 38.40 -17.84 41.16
CA GLU A 182 38.60 -16.40 41.20
C GLU A 182 38.56 -15.71 39.81
N THR A 183 38.63 -16.47 38.74
CA THR A 183 38.60 -15.96 37.37
C THR A 183 37.16 -15.83 36.81
N LYS A 184 36.14 -16.31 37.55
CA LYS A 184 34.78 -16.37 37.12
C LYS A 184 33.83 -15.66 38.06
N TYR A 185 32.70 -15.21 37.53
CA TYR A 185 31.49 -14.84 38.29
C TYR A 185 30.44 -15.91 38.11
N PHE A 186 29.84 -16.35 39.22
CA PHE A 186 28.81 -17.37 39.23
C PHE A 186 27.44 -16.73 39.33
N TYR A 187 26.52 -17.09 38.47
CA TYR A 187 25.15 -16.57 38.46
C TYR A 187 24.15 -17.70 38.50
N GLN A 188 23.03 -17.47 39.21
CA GLN A 188 21.82 -18.23 39.01
C GLN A 188 21.17 -17.78 37.71
N SER A 189 20.35 -18.66 37.09
CA SER A 189 19.69 -18.38 35.81
C SER A 189 18.82 -17.13 35.83
N ASP A 190 18.07 -16.95 36.93
CA ASP A 190 17.14 -15.83 37.10
C ASP A 190 17.81 -14.46 37.13
N ALA A 191 19.04 -14.39 37.67
CA ALA A 191 19.81 -13.14 37.68
C ALA A 191 20.19 -12.68 36.26
N LEU A 192 20.64 -13.60 35.39
CA LEU A 192 21.00 -13.33 34.00
C LEU A 192 19.77 -13.02 33.15
N ILE A 193 18.71 -13.79 33.33
CA ILE A 193 17.46 -13.62 32.59
C ILE A 193 16.78 -12.30 32.94
N SER A 194 16.69 -12.02 34.25
CA SER A 194 16.08 -10.76 34.71
C SER A 194 16.84 -9.54 34.21
N ALA A 195 18.19 -9.63 34.17
CA ALA A 195 19.02 -8.56 33.65
C ALA A 195 18.82 -8.34 32.14
N LEU A 196 18.78 -9.41 31.34
CA LEU A 196 18.51 -9.33 29.91
C LEU A 196 17.09 -8.78 29.65
N SER A 197 16.10 -9.33 30.34
CA SER A 197 14.72 -8.88 30.25
C SER A 197 14.52 -7.41 30.60
N ALA A 198 15.13 -6.96 31.71
CA ALA A 198 15.09 -5.57 32.14
C ALA A 198 15.80 -4.64 31.12
N GLY A 199 16.92 -5.07 30.59
CA GLY A 199 17.67 -4.34 29.57
C GLY A 199 16.88 -4.18 28.26
N LEU A 200 16.31 -5.26 27.77
CA LEU A 200 15.48 -5.25 26.54
C LEU A 200 14.20 -4.42 26.74
N THR A 201 13.61 -4.40 27.94
CA THR A 201 12.42 -3.60 28.25
C THR A 201 12.71 -2.12 28.40
N ALA A 202 13.75 -1.77 29.14
CA ALA A 202 14.07 -0.39 29.47
C ALA A 202 14.78 0.36 28.32
N ASN A 203 15.62 -0.35 27.58
CA ASN A 203 16.43 0.23 26.53
C ASN A 203 16.68 -0.77 25.38
N SER A 204 15.57 -1.26 24.83
CA SER A 204 15.56 -2.44 23.97
C SER A 204 16.58 -2.40 22.84
N THR A 205 16.71 -1.28 22.13
CA THR A 205 17.60 -1.19 20.96
C THR A 205 19.06 -1.19 21.37
N THR A 206 19.46 -0.50 22.43
CA THR A 206 20.86 -0.48 22.89
C THR A 206 21.33 -1.85 23.36
N VAL A 207 20.54 -2.52 24.19
CA VAL A 207 20.90 -3.86 24.73
C VAL A 207 20.86 -4.88 23.61
N LYS A 208 19.84 -4.85 22.75
CA LYS A 208 19.70 -5.72 21.59
C LYS A 208 20.93 -5.64 20.69
N ASN A 209 21.29 -4.44 20.24
CA ASN A 209 22.45 -4.22 19.37
C ASN A 209 23.76 -4.63 20.03
N ALA A 210 23.91 -4.41 21.35
CA ALA A 210 25.10 -4.87 22.07
C ALA A 210 25.19 -6.39 22.09
N MET A 211 24.09 -7.10 22.29
CA MET A 211 24.04 -8.55 22.25
C MET A 211 24.32 -9.11 20.85
N GLU A 212 23.71 -8.53 19.83
CA GLU A 212 23.92 -8.93 18.42
C GLU A 212 25.39 -8.73 18.04
N ARG A 213 25.99 -7.60 18.35
CA ARG A 213 27.43 -7.33 18.11
C ARG A 213 28.33 -8.30 18.86
N TYR A 214 28.02 -8.57 20.12
CA TYR A 214 28.77 -9.51 20.91
C TYR A 214 28.71 -10.90 20.31
N ALA A 215 27.52 -11.38 19.89
CA ALA A 215 27.35 -12.65 19.23
C ALA A 215 28.09 -12.69 17.88
N ALA A 216 27.97 -11.67 17.06
CA ALA A 216 28.67 -11.58 15.78
C ALA A 216 30.21 -11.60 15.91
N ALA A 217 30.74 -10.94 16.95
CA ALA A 217 32.20 -10.87 17.17
C ALA A 217 32.81 -12.14 17.80
N ASN A 218 32.05 -12.87 18.62
CA ASN A 218 32.58 -13.94 19.47
C ASN A 218 31.91 -15.30 19.20
N GLY A 219 30.86 -15.35 18.41
CA GLY A 219 30.04 -16.54 18.19
C GLY A 219 30.39 -17.31 16.93
N ALA A 220 29.67 -18.42 16.76
CA ALA A 220 29.70 -19.25 15.54
C ALA A 220 28.32 -19.15 14.85
N ALA A 221 28.33 -18.91 13.53
CA ALA A 221 27.12 -18.88 12.74
C ALA A 221 26.55 -20.30 12.55
N MET A 222 25.21 -20.40 12.68
CA MET A 222 24.49 -21.61 12.26
C MET A 222 24.28 -21.57 10.73
N PRO A 223 24.05 -22.73 10.09
CA PRO A 223 23.60 -22.74 8.70
C PRO A 223 22.36 -21.86 8.52
N LEU A 224 22.17 -21.27 7.33
CA LEU A 224 20.93 -20.54 7.02
C LEU A 224 19.72 -21.45 7.18
N THR A 225 18.60 -20.92 7.66
CA THR A 225 17.34 -21.67 7.72
C THR A 225 16.92 -22.13 6.34
N ASP A 226 16.44 -23.36 6.24
CA ASP A 226 15.93 -23.98 5.02
C ASP A 226 14.46 -23.60 4.74
N SER A 227 13.84 -24.22 3.74
CA SER A 227 12.43 -24.02 3.39
C SER A 227 11.42 -24.44 4.48
N TYR A 228 11.88 -25.18 5.46
CA TYR A 228 11.13 -25.53 6.67
C TYR A 228 11.37 -24.53 7.83
N GLY A 229 12.14 -23.47 7.58
CA GLY A 229 12.57 -22.52 8.61
C GLY A 229 13.61 -23.11 9.56
N LYS A 230 14.16 -24.28 9.26
CA LYS A 230 15.00 -25.07 10.16
C LYS A 230 16.46 -24.75 10.01
N THR A 231 17.14 -24.59 11.16
CA THR A 231 18.61 -24.64 11.28
C THR A 231 19.01 -25.42 12.53
N LYS A 232 20.25 -25.90 12.58
CA LYS A 232 20.73 -26.71 13.71
C LYS A 232 22.20 -26.48 13.98
N ALA A 233 22.56 -26.35 15.26
CA ALA A 233 23.92 -26.48 15.78
C ALA A 233 24.03 -27.79 16.59
N GLU A 234 25.05 -28.56 16.33
CA GLU A 234 25.25 -29.88 16.94
C GLU A 234 26.54 -29.93 17.78
N ASN A 235 26.63 -30.94 18.64
CA ASN A 235 27.80 -31.18 19.50
C ASN A 235 28.17 -29.97 20.37
N LEU A 236 27.18 -29.28 20.87
CA LEU A 236 27.37 -28.12 21.75
C LEU A 236 27.89 -28.58 23.13
N PRO A 237 29.03 -28.07 23.60
CA PRO A 237 29.42 -28.24 25.00
C PRO A 237 28.36 -27.72 25.95
N LEU A 238 28.21 -28.35 27.10
CA LEU A 238 27.24 -27.88 28.09
C LEU A 238 27.57 -26.47 28.56
N GLY A 239 26.54 -25.61 28.67
CA GLY A 239 26.74 -24.20 29.02
C GLY A 239 25.54 -23.33 28.77
N LEU A 240 25.67 -22.05 29.09
CA LEU A 240 24.73 -21.01 28.72
C LEU A 240 25.18 -20.37 27.41
N TYR A 241 24.25 -20.23 26.48
CA TYR A 241 24.48 -19.64 25.18
C TYR A 241 23.65 -18.38 24.98
N LEU A 242 24.24 -17.34 24.42
CA LEU A 242 23.55 -16.26 23.78
C LEU A 242 23.31 -16.64 22.32
N VAL A 243 22.10 -16.48 21.86
CA VAL A 243 21.68 -16.69 20.47
C VAL A 243 21.10 -15.40 19.93
N ALA A 244 21.56 -14.96 18.78
CA ALA A 244 21.11 -13.75 18.11
C ALA A 244 20.87 -14.01 16.62
N GLU A 245 19.90 -13.34 16.04
CA GLU A 245 19.76 -13.28 14.59
C GLU A 245 20.78 -12.30 14.02
N THR A 246 21.68 -12.77 13.16
CA THR A 246 22.74 -11.95 12.56
C THR A 246 22.52 -11.65 11.10
N LYS A 247 21.67 -12.43 10.40
CA LYS A 247 21.14 -12.10 9.07
C LYS A 247 19.67 -12.48 8.98
N VAL A 248 18.91 -11.63 8.35
CA VAL A 248 17.48 -11.83 8.08
C VAL A 248 17.20 -11.58 6.61
N PRO A 249 16.31 -12.36 5.98
CA PRO A 249 15.87 -12.09 4.62
C PRO A 249 15.00 -10.83 4.56
N GLU A 250 14.82 -10.33 3.34
CA GLU A 250 14.15 -9.06 3.02
C GLU A 250 12.76 -8.89 3.63
N MET A 251 12.01 -9.97 3.73
CA MET A 251 10.66 -9.95 4.28
C MET A 251 10.59 -9.72 5.79
N VAL A 252 11.71 -9.84 6.51
CA VAL A 252 11.73 -9.70 7.96
C VAL A 252 11.92 -8.25 8.38
N VAL A 253 10.92 -7.67 9.01
CA VAL A 253 10.95 -6.27 9.51
C VAL A 253 11.35 -6.16 10.97
N SER A 254 11.14 -7.22 11.75
CA SER A 254 11.55 -7.26 13.14
C SER A 254 12.20 -8.61 13.42
N ALA A 255 13.51 -8.59 13.64
CA ALA A 255 14.24 -9.76 14.07
C ALA A 255 13.87 -10.13 15.52
N THR A 256 13.95 -11.42 15.85
CA THR A 256 13.78 -11.88 17.23
C THR A 256 14.83 -11.21 18.13
N ASP A 257 14.42 -10.78 19.32
CA ASP A 257 15.37 -10.27 20.30
C ASP A 257 16.38 -11.36 20.67
N PRO A 258 17.65 -11.01 20.92
CA PRO A 258 18.63 -11.95 21.39
C PRO A 258 18.16 -12.64 22.68
N PHE A 259 18.42 -13.93 22.79
CA PHE A 259 17.92 -14.71 23.92
C PHE A 259 19.01 -15.68 24.44
N LEU A 260 18.79 -16.13 25.68
CA LEU A 260 19.68 -17.07 26.35
C LEU A 260 19.11 -18.48 26.29
N VAL A 261 19.97 -19.46 26.05
CA VAL A 261 19.63 -20.90 26.04
C VAL A 261 20.63 -21.64 26.86
N SER A 262 20.16 -22.45 27.84
CA SER A 262 20.99 -23.38 28.57
C SER A 262 21.02 -24.75 27.88
N VAL A 263 22.18 -25.32 27.69
CA VAL A 263 22.39 -26.70 27.22
C VAL A 263 23.05 -27.48 28.34
N PRO A 264 22.37 -28.41 29.03
CA PRO A 264 20.96 -28.75 28.91
C PRO A 264 20.03 -27.70 29.56
N MET A 265 18.75 -27.79 29.25
CA MET A 265 17.68 -27.07 29.92
C MET A 265 16.66 -28.04 30.55
N THR A 266 15.76 -27.54 31.39
CA THR A 266 14.63 -28.32 31.87
C THR A 266 13.43 -28.12 30.99
N SER A 267 12.59 -29.14 30.80
CA SER A 267 11.37 -29.01 30.03
C SER A 267 10.36 -28.13 30.76
N VAL A 268 9.67 -27.29 30.00
CA VAL A 268 8.50 -26.54 30.50
C VAL A 268 7.26 -27.37 30.23
N ASN A 269 6.40 -27.49 31.24
CA ASN A 269 5.06 -28.10 31.12
C ASN A 269 4.98 -29.62 30.85
N GLY A 270 5.99 -30.41 31.18
CA GLY A 270 5.91 -31.86 31.00
C GLY A 270 5.59 -32.25 29.57
N THR A 271 6.57 -32.59 28.79
CA THR A 271 6.45 -32.88 27.35
C THR A 271 5.60 -34.06 26.99
N ASN A 272 5.24 -34.90 27.96
CA ASN A 272 4.29 -36.00 27.82
C ASN A 272 3.45 -36.10 29.07
N ALA A 273 2.14 -36.20 28.93
CA ALA A 273 1.22 -36.45 30.02
C ALA A 273 1.55 -37.71 30.86
N ASN A 274 2.43 -38.55 30.32
CA ASN A 274 2.87 -39.80 30.95
C ASN A 274 4.22 -39.71 31.64
N ASP A 275 5.02 -38.65 31.45
CA ASP A 275 6.38 -38.56 31.99
C ASP A 275 6.46 -37.99 33.41
N GLY A 276 5.36 -37.48 33.95
CA GLY A 276 5.22 -37.10 35.36
C GLY A 276 6.23 -36.12 35.93
N GLY A 277 7.06 -35.45 35.12
CA GLY A 277 8.07 -34.57 35.63
C GLY A 277 8.97 -33.92 34.59
N THR A 278 9.82 -32.98 35.05
CA THR A 278 10.87 -32.34 34.27
C THR A 278 12.10 -33.18 34.21
N ARG A 279 12.70 -33.29 33.04
CA ARG A 279 14.02 -33.90 32.81
C ARG A 279 14.96 -32.95 32.10
N TRP A 280 16.26 -33.25 32.16
CA TRP A 280 17.24 -32.50 31.40
C TRP A 280 17.12 -32.78 29.91
N ILE A 281 16.94 -31.72 29.11
CA ILE A 281 16.84 -31.74 27.65
C ILE A 281 18.20 -31.27 27.11
N TYR A 282 18.91 -32.15 26.39
CA TYR A 282 20.19 -31.84 25.75
C TYR A 282 20.00 -31.41 24.29
N ASP A 283 18.98 -31.98 23.62
CA ASP A 283 18.59 -31.61 22.24
C ASP A 283 17.42 -30.66 22.29
N ILE A 284 17.72 -29.38 22.18
CA ILE A 284 16.75 -28.28 22.38
C ILE A 284 16.15 -27.87 21.05
N THR A 285 14.85 -27.72 21.00
CA THR A 285 14.12 -27.19 19.83
C THR A 285 13.36 -25.92 20.22
N LEU A 286 13.57 -24.86 19.45
CA LEU A 286 12.95 -23.56 19.65
C LEU A 286 12.21 -23.09 18.40
N TYR A 287 11.18 -22.25 18.62
CA TYR A 287 10.34 -21.68 17.57
C TYR A 287 10.31 -20.15 17.67
N PRO A 288 11.45 -19.45 17.45
CA PRO A 288 11.46 -18.00 17.43
C PRO A 288 10.71 -17.48 16.20
N LYS A 289 10.05 -16.33 16.38
CA LYS A 289 9.19 -15.72 15.38
C LYS A 289 9.69 -14.34 15.03
N ASN A 290 9.53 -13.99 13.77
CA ASN A 290 9.73 -12.62 13.30
C ASN A 290 8.39 -12.00 12.93
N LEU A 291 8.33 -10.69 13.08
CA LEU A 291 7.36 -9.93 12.34
C LEU A 291 7.90 -9.78 10.93
N THR A 292 7.11 -10.19 9.97
CA THR A 292 7.32 -9.84 8.58
C THR A 292 6.41 -8.66 8.30
N GLY A 293 6.90 -7.61 7.77
CA GLY A 293 6.15 -6.46 7.31
C GLY A 293 6.93 -5.90 6.16
N ILE A 294 6.43 -6.08 4.99
CA ILE A 294 6.78 -5.21 3.88
C ILE A 294 6.12 -3.87 4.16
N PRO A 295 6.64 -2.75 3.66
CA PRO A 295 5.91 -1.51 3.60
C PRO A 295 4.51 -1.76 3.03
N SER A 296 3.51 -1.04 3.44
CA SER A 296 2.25 -1.01 2.71
C SER A 296 2.37 -0.01 1.56
N LEU A 297 1.53 -0.16 0.56
CA LEU A 297 1.38 0.82 -0.50
C LEU A 297 -0.09 0.90 -0.87
N GLU A 298 -0.64 2.11 -0.87
CA GLU A 298 -2.00 2.41 -1.28
C GLU A 298 -2.01 3.73 -2.04
N LYS A 299 -2.54 3.71 -3.26
CA LYS A 299 -2.68 4.87 -4.11
C LYS A 299 -4.14 5.20 -4.31
N THR A 300 -4.50 6.45 -4.08
CA THR A 300 -5.86 6.93 -4.25
C THR A 300 -5.88 8.33 -4.84
N LEU A 301 -7.03 8.71 -5.35
CA LEU A 301 -7.29 10.02 -5.94
C LEU A 301 -8.61 10.60 -5.45
N ARG A 302 -8.78 11.86 -5.63
CA ARG A 302 -10.05 12.56 -5.58
C ARG A 302 -10.03 13.75 -6.51
N GLU A 303 -11.18 14.26 -6.83
CA GLU A 303 -11.34 15.56 -7.42
C GLU A 303 -10.78 16.64 -6.48
N SER A 304 -10.18 17.70 -7.02
CA SER A 304 -9.57 18.73 -6.19
C SER A 304 -10.62 19.43 -5.33
N LYS A 305 -10.23 19.88 -4.12
CA LYS A 305 -11.09 20.63 -3.21
C LYS A 305 -11.71 21.91 -3.79
N ASN A 306 -11.14 22.40 -4.87
CA ASN A 306 -11.62 23.60 -5.55
C ASN A 306 -12.72 23.29 -6.55
N ASP A 307 -13.00 22.06 -6.82
CA ASP A 307 -14.10 21.62 -7.61
C ASP A 307 -15.34 21.41 -6.74
N THR A 308 -16.52 21.80 -7.26
CA THR A 308 -17.72 21.93 -6.43
C THR A 308 -18.59 20.67 -6.40
N GLY A 309 -18.15 19.59 -7.02
CA GLY A 309 -19.11 18.53 -7.30
C GLY A 309 -19.15 17.35 -6.39
N LYS A 310 -18.06 16.88 -5.80
CA LYS A 310 -18.08 15.55 -5.19
C LYS A 310 -17.28 15.42 -3.90
N THR A 311 -17.09 14.22 -3.47
CA THR A 311 -16.71 13.86 -2.11
C THR A 311 -15.27 14.23 -1.77
N ASP A 312 -15.04 14.67 -0.53
CA ASP A 312 -13.69 14.80 0.07
C ASP A 312 -12.96 13.46 0.24
N ALA A 313 -13.58 12.33 -0.13
CA ALA A 313 -13.03 11.00 0.06
C ALA A 313 -12.05 10.63 -1.06
N TYR A 314 -10.90 10.09 -0.69
CA TYR A 314 -9.97 9.50 -1.62
C TYR A 314 -10.40 8.06 -1.97
N THR A 315 -10.39 7.72 -3.26
CA THR A 315 -10.79 6.43 -3.81
C THR A 315 -9.80 5.95 -4.87
N HIS A 316 -9.84 4.68 -5.25
CA HIS A 316 -9.00 4.16 -6.35
C HIS A 316 -9.48 4.58 -7.74
N THR A 317 -10.74 4.99 -7.84
CA THR A 317 -11.36 5.42 -9.09
C THR A 317 -12.13 6.71 -8.88
N GLY A 318 -12.11 7.58 -9.86
CA GLY A 318 -12.88 8.83 -9.85
C GLY A 318 -13.15 9.34 -11.24
N THR A 319 -13.92 10.41 -11.35
CA THR A 319 -14.17 11.14 -12.58
C THR A 319 -13.61 12.53 -12.53
N VAL A 320 -13.43 13.12 -13.68
CA VAL A 320 -12.93 14.48 -13.80
C VAL A 320 -13.34 15.07 -15.14
N SER A 321 -13.63 16.36 -15.17
CA SER A 321 -13.70 17.11 -16.42
C SER A 321 -12.31 17.47 -16.92
N ALA A 322 -12.12 17.50 -18.22
CA ALA A 322 -10.86 17.94 -18.81
C ALA A 322 -10.56 19.39 -18.41
N GLY A 323 -9.34 19.67 -18.06
CA GLY A 323 -8.90 20.95 -17.54
C GLY A 323 -8.90 21.06 -16.02
N ASP A 324 -9.52 20.12 -15.30
CA ASP A 324 -9.62 20.15 -13.86
C ASP A 324 -8.42 19.48 -13.19
N THR A 325 -8.28 19.74 -11.89
CA THR A 325 -7.19 19.26 -11.07
C THR A 325 -7.61 18.04 -10.27
N ILE A 326 -6.75 17.06 -10.23
CA ILE A 326 -6.90 15.81 -9.48
C ILE A 326 -5.91 15.81 -8.33
N ASP A 327 -6.39 15.60 -7.11
CA ASP A 327 -5.55 15.35 -5.94
C ASP A 327 -5.21 13.86 -5.88
N TYR A 328 -3.93 13.53 -5.84
CA TYR A 328 -3.42 12.18 -5.60
C TYR A 328 -2.79 12.05 -4.23
N GLN A 329 -2.97 10.91 -3.61
CA GLN A 329 -2.21 10.52 -2.43
C GLN A 329 -1.68 9.10 -2.55
N ILE A 330 -0.49 8.90 -2.01
CA ILE A 330 0.13 7.60 -1.83
C ILE A 330 0.39 7.43 -0.35
N ILE A 331 -0.14 6.36 0.24
CA ILE A 331 0.06 6.02 1.65
C ILE A 331 0.95 4.80 1.73
N SER A 332 1.95 4.86 2.57
CA SER A 332 2.88 3.77 2.81
C SER A 332 3.23 3.67 4.29
N THR A 333 3.01 2.51 4.90
CA THR A 333 3.46 2.25 6.27
C THR A 333 4.94 1.89 6.24
N LEU A 334 5.74 2.63 6.97
CA LEU A 334 7.17 2.35 7.08
C LEU A 334 7.39 1.04 7.86
N PRO A 335 8.32 0.19 7.45
CA PRO A 335 8.62 -1.03 8.16
C PRO A 335 9.20 -0.74 9.56
N SER A 336 9.04 -1.68 10.48
CA SER A 336 9.67 -1.60 11.77
C SER A 336 11.17 -1.78 11.65
N ILE A 337 11.94 -0.81 12.10
CA ILE A 337 13.41 -0.81 12.07
C ILE A 337 13.90 -0.93 13.50
N THR A 338 14.33 -2.12 13.88
CA THR A 338 14.66 -2.47 15.27
C THR A 338 16.11 -2.89 15.48
N SER A 339 16.92 -2.94 14.44
CA SER A 339 18.28 -3.45 14.48
C SER A 339 19.17 -2.70 13.49
N GLU A 340 20.46 -2.56 13.82
CA GLU A 340 21.49 -2.00 12.91
C GLU A 340 21.70 -2.86 11.67
N ALA A 341 21.34 -4.13 11.72
CA ALA A 341 21.50 -5.06 10.60
C ALA A 341 20.45 -4.85 9.50
N THR A 342 19.35 -4.14 9.77
CA THR A 342 18.17 -4.12 8.90
C THR A 342 17.57 -2.72 8.69
N TYR A 343 18.36 -1.68 8.55
CA TYR A 343 17.83 -0.34 8.27
C TYR A 343 17.61 -0.11 6.77
N LEU A 344 16.71 0.81 6.42
CA LEU A 344 16.41 1.16 5.03
C LEU A 344 17.57 1.91 4.39
N SER A 345 18.05 1.41 3.25
CA SER A 345 19.08 2.05 2.42
C SER A 345 18.50 2.67 1.14
N CYS A 346 17.24 2.37 0.82
CA CYS A 346 16.49 2.98 -0.27
C CYS A 346 15.00 3.01 0.08
N TYR A 347 14.33 4.09 -0.30
CA TYR A 347 12.87 4.23 -0.27
C TYR A 347 12.46 5.23 -1.33
N THR A 348 11.90 4.75 -2.44
CA THR A 348 11.67 5.54 -3.64
C THR A 348 10.32 5.23 -4.23
N PHE A 349 9.51 6.24 -4.48
CA PHE A 349 8.27 6.14 -5.23
C PHE A 349 8.52 6.54 -6.68
N ILE A 350 8.08 5.71 -7.61
CA ILE A 350 8.06 6.02 -9.03
C ILE A 350 6.60 5.99 -9.45
N ASP A 351 6.06 7.14 -9.78
CA ASP A 351 4.68 7.36 -10.15
C ASP A 351 4.59 7.66 -11.64
N THR A 352 3.64 7.07 -12.37
CA THR A 352 3.56 7.22 -13.82
C THR A 352 2.15 7.54 -14.24
N LEU A 353 1.93 8.75 -14.73
CA LEU A 353 0.68 9.20 -15.33
C LEU A 353 0.52 8.70 -16.76
N SER A 354 -0.72 8.35 -17.14
CA SER A 354 -1.10 8.17 -18.54
C SER A 354 -0.94 9.47 -19.35
N ALA A 355 -0.90 9.35 -20.67
CA ALA A 355 -0.62 10.47 -21.57
C ALA A 355 -1.61 11.64 -21.46
N GLY A 356 -2.83 11.40 -21.01
CA GLY A 356 -3.86 12.45 -20.84
C GLY A 356 -3.84 13.17 -19.49
N LEU A 357 -2.79 12.97 -18.69
CA LEU A 357 -2.65 13.57 -17.36
C LEU A 357 -1.29 14.24 -17.22
N THR A 358 -1.26 15.44 -16.67
CA THR A 358 -0.03 16.23 -16.50
C THR A 358 0.20 16.62 -15.05
N TYR A 359 1.38 16.33 -14.47
CA TYR A 359 1.74 16.73 -13.10
C TYR A 359 1.78 18.24 -12.89
N THR A 360 1.26 18.69 -11.76
CA THR A 360 1.56 20.03 -11.24
C THR A 360 2.92 19.99 -10.55
N LYS A 361 3.97 20.51 -11.23
CA LYS A 361 5.34 20.43 -10.70
C LYS A 361 5.54 21.36 -9.51
N GLY A 362 6.24 20.86 -8.48
CA GLY A 362 6.63 21.62 -7.29
C GLY A 362 5.63 21.61 -6.14
N ASP A 363 4.56 20.83 -6.23
CA ASP A 363 3.52 20.71 -5.17
C ASP A 363 3.65 19.44 -4.30
N VAL A 364 4.63 18.58 -4.59
CA VAL A 364 4.87 17.35 -3.85
C VAL A 364 5.11 17.63 -2.37
N THR A 365 4.31 16.98 -1.54
CA THR A 365 4.42 17.04 -0.08
C THR A 365 4.50 15.64 0.49
N LEU A 366 5.39 15.45 1.46
CA LEU A 366 5.54 14.20 2.17
C LEU A 366 5.30 14.45 3.67
N GLU A 367 4.34 13.74 4.24
CA GLU A 367 3.95 13.84 5.63
C GLU A 367 4.16 12.50 6.32
N ILE A 368 4.58 12.53 7.57
CA ILE A 368 4.73 11.34 8.41
C ILE A 368 3.77 11.44 9.59
N PHE A 369 3.03 10.37 9.81
CA PHE A 369 2.01 10.24 10.84
C PHE A 369 2.35 9.10 11.79
N SER A 370 2.00 9.26 13.05
CA SER A 370 2.14 8.20 14.05
C SER A 370 1.00 7.18 14.03
N ASP A 371 0.02 7.35 13.16
CA ASP A 371 -1.15 6.47 13.04
C ASP A 371 -1.50 6.19 11.57
N ALA A 372 -2.08 5.02 11.31
CA ALA A 372 -2.46 4.58 9.97
C ALA A 372 -3.59 5.41 9.33
N ALA A 373 -4.38 6.13 10.13
CA ALA A 373 -5.46 6.98 9.63
C ALA A 373 -4.99 8.40 9.24
N CYS A 374 -3.69 8.66 9.30
CA CYS A 374 -3.06 9.93 8.98
C CYS A 374 -3.67 11.15 9.71
N LYS A 375 -3.98 10.99 11.01
CA LYS A 375 -4.58 12.04 11.84
C LYS A 375 -3.58 12.80 12.69
N ASN A 376 -2.53 12.11 13.15
CA ASN A 376 -1.54 12.65 14.06
C ASN A 376 -0.21 12.85 13.31
N ALA A 377 -0.08 14.01 12.66
CA ALA A 377 1.13 14.35 11.91
C ALA A 377 2.33 14.52 12.89
N VAL A 378 3.42 13.84 12.55
CA VAL A 378 4.71 13.95 13.26
C VAL A 378 5.56 15.04 12.62
N THR A 379 5.64 15.01 11.28
CA THR A 379 6.41 16.00 10.51
C THR A 379 5.88 16.10 9.08
N THR A 380 6.19 17.21 8.43
CA THR A 380 5.88 17.46 7.02
C THR A 380 7.14 17.94 6.34
N TRP A 381 7.46 17.32 5.21
CA TRP A 381 8.61 17.64 4.39
C TRP A 381 8.20 18.19 3.02
N LYS A 382 8.95 19.17 2.57
CA LYS A 382 8.93 19.69 1.20
C LYS A 382 10.25 19.36 0.54
N GLU A 383 10.31 19.35 -0.79
CA GLU A 383 11.55 19.08 -1.53
C GLU A 383 12.69 20.03 -1.09
N ALA A 384 12.38 21.31 -0.84
CA ALA A 384 13.34 22.32 -0.37
C ALA A 384 14.00 21.99 0.97
N ASP A 385 13.41 21.10 1.78
CA ASP A 385 13.97 20.67 3.07
C ASP A 385 15.11 19.66 2.88
N GLY A 386 15.24 19.08 1.68
CA GLY A 386 16.33 18.18 1.28
C GLY A 386 16.24 16.77 1.84
N TYR A 387 15.08 16.32 2.34
CA TYR A 387 14.86 14.96 2.80
C TYR A 387 14.52 14.00 1.65
N PHE A 388 13.99 14.52 0.58
CA PHE A 388 13.74 13.80 -0.68
C PHE A 388 14.02 14.70 -1.88
N THR A 389 14.10 14.10 -3.05
CA THR A 389 14.21 14.80 -4.35
C THR A 389 13.06 14.38 -5.24
N VAL A 390 12.64 15.27 -6.13
CA VAL A 390 11.62 15.01 -7.15
C VAL A 390 12.22 15.19 -8.53
N SER A 391 12.06 14.20 -9.39
CA SER A 391 12.44 14.30 -10.80
C SER A 391 11.30 13.84 -11.71
N TYR A 392 11.24 14.39 -12.91
CA TYR A 392 10.22 14.06 -13.92
C TYR A 392 10.92 13.63 -15.21
N ASN A 393 10.52 12.48 -15.73
CA ASN A 393 11.08 11.93 -16.95
C ASN A 393 9.94 11.46 -17.88
N ASP A 394 9.98 11.93 -19.13
CA ASP A 394 9.04 11.45 -20.14
C ASP A 394 9.44 10.04 -20.60
N THR A 395 8.46 9.16 -20.68
CA THR A 395 8.64 7.80 -21.16
C THR A 395 8.42 7.72 -22.66
N LYS A 396 8.86 6.62 -23.28
CA LYS A 396 8.73 6.45 -24.74
C LYS A 396 7.28 6.36 -25.23
N ASP A 397 6.33 6.10 -24.32
CA ASP A 397 4.93 5.91 -24.66
C ASP A 397 4.07 7.17 -24.41
N GLY A 398 4.70 8.34 -24.34
CA GLY A 398 4.02 9.61 -24.07
C GLY A 398 3.54 9.80 -22.65
N LYS A 399 3.95 8.92 -21.73
CA LYS A 399 3.67 9.01 -20.29
C LYS A 399 4.79 9.80 -19.60
N THR A 400 4.48 10.38 -18.46
CA THR A 400 5.49 11.04 -17.62
C THR A 400 5.61 10.30 -16.30
N ALA A 401 6.85 9.95 -15.93
CA ALA A 401 7.16 9.37 -14.63
C ALA A 401 7.71 10.43 -13.68
N MET A 402 7.12 10.52 -12.50
CA MET A 402 7.63 11.29 -11.37
C MET A 402 8.36 10.34 -10.41
N THR A 403 9.60 10.63 -10.09
CA THR A 403 10.37 9.88 -9.10
C THR A 403 10.56 10.73 -7.86
N VAL A 404 10.09 10.23 -6.72
CA VAL A 404 10.29 10.81 -5.38
C VAL A 404 11.23 9.90 -4.61
N GLU A 405 12.48 10.31 -4.44
CA GLU A 405 13.54 9.51 -3.84
C GLU A 405 14.01 10.10 -2.51
N MET A 406 14.03 9.27 -1.46
CA MET A 406 14.59 9.68 -0.18
C MET A 406 16.10 9.90 -0.31
N THR A 407 16.56 11.06 0.11
CA THR A 407 18.00 11.37 0.21
C THR A 407 18.63 10.64 1.39
N ALA A 408 19.97 10.66 1.48
CA ALA A 408 20.68 10.16 2.66
C ALA A 408 20.19 10.84 3.96
N LYS A 409 19.85 12.13 3.90
CA LYS A 409 19.27 12.87 5.02
C LYS A 409 17.88 12.34 5.40
N GLY A 410 17.01 12.08 4.41
CA GLY A 410 15.68 11.53 4.65
C GLY A 410 15.73 10.12 5.21
N LEU A 411 16.60 9.27 4.66
CA LEU A 411 16.80 7.92 5.16
C LEU A 411 17.35 7.92 6.59
N ALA A 412 18.25 8.85 6.95
CA ALA A 412 18.75 8.98 8.30
C ALA A 412 17.61 9.28 9.30
N GLU A 413 16.69 10.19 8.94
CA GLU A 413 15.52 10.50 9.78
C GLU A 413 14.56 9.31 9.91
N ILE A 414 14.30 8.59 8.80
CA ILE A 414 13.43 7.41 8.81
C ILE A 414 14.00 6.32 9.72
N ASN A 415 15.30 6.05 9.59
CA ASN A 415 15.96 4.96 10.32
C ASN A 415 16.34 5.31 11.77
N ASN A 416 16.29 6.52 12.15
CA ASN A 416 16.83 7.13 13.33
C ASN A 416 18.18 7.81 13.14
N SER A 417 18.09 8.96 12.54
CA SER A 417 19.11 9.99 12.63
C SER A 417 20.57 9.53 12.47
N GLN A 418 21.40 9.94 13.35
CA GLN A 418 22.85 9.82 13.25
C GLN A 418 23.38 8.40 13.39
N ALA A 419 22.65 7.51 14.03
CA ALA A 419 23.12 6.17 14.36
C ALA A 419 23.39 5.30 13.14
N VAL A 420 22.62 5.47 12.07
CA VAL A 420 22.74 4.66 10.86
C VAL A 420 24.07 4.87 10.13
N TYR A 421 24.66 6.05 10.26
CA TYR A 421 25.83 6.42 9.45
C TYR A 421 27.10 6.71 10.25
N THR A 422 27.02 7.00 11.53
CA THR A 422 28.15 7.51 12.30
C THR A 422 28.41 6.88 13.65
N ASP A 423 27.45 6.24 14.28
CA ASP A 423 27.60 5.66 15.60
C ASP A 423 26.71 4.44 15.81
N ALA A 424 27.24 3.46 16.50
CA ALA A 424 26.64 2.19 16.79
C ALA A 424 25.51 2.21 17.83
N SER A 425 25.08 3.35 18.31
CA SER A 425 24.02 3.43 19.33
C SER A 425 22.69 3.90 18.77
N MET A 426 21.92 3.00 18.13
CA MET A 426 20.53 3.28 17.79
C MET A 426 19.69 3.39 19.07
N VAL A 427 19.38 4.61 19.47
CA VAL A 427 18.63 4.88 20.69
C VAL A 427 17.12 4.80 20.48
N ASN A 428 16.64 5.11 19.26
CA ASN A 428 15.23 5.07 18.88
C ASN A 428 15.07 4.52 17.47
N SER A 429 13.90 4.08 17.12
CA SER A 429 13.61 3.51 15.81
C SER A 429 13.23 4.53 14.72
N GLY A 430 13.53 5.80 14.90
CA GLY A 430 13.15 6.85 13.95
C GLY A 430 11.64 6.87 13.69
N PHE A 431 11.24 6.73 12.43
CA PHE A 431 9.84 6.65 12.03
C PHE A 431 9.36 5.23 11.76
N SER A 432 9.94 4.22 12.43
CA SER A 432 9.43 2.85 12.39
C SER A 432 7.94 2.79 12.71
N ASP A 433 7.21 1.97 11.97
CA ASP A 433 5.75 1.77 12.12
C ASP A 433 4.90 3.05 11.90
N CYS A 434 5.51 4.15 11.49
CA CYS A 434 4.80 5.35 11.10
C CYS A 434 4.22 5.21 9.69
N THR A 435 3.21 6.01 9.40
CA THR A 435 2.60 6.08 8.07
C THR A 435 3.13 7.30 7.33
N MET A 436 3.64 7.08 6.15
CA MET A 436 4.06 8.11 5.21
C MET A 436 2.93 8.38 4.22
N ARG A 437 2.59 9.65 4.02
CA ARG A 437 1.65 10.10 3.00
C ARG A 437 2.35 11.06 2.05
N LEU A 438 2.44 10.66 0.79
CA LEU A 438 2.88 11.51 -0.31
C LEU A 438 1.66 12.09 -1.00
N THR A 439 1.60 13.40 -1.18
CA THR A 439 0.53 14.09 -1.90
C THR A 439 1.09 14.96 -3.02
N TYR A 440 0.39 15.02 -4.12
CA TYR A 440 0.67 15.86 -5.28
C TYR A 440 -0.61 16.02 -6.10
N THR A 441 -0.59 16.93 -7.07
CA THR A 441 -1.71 17.14 -7.97
C THR A 441 -1.34 16.90 -9.42
N ALA A 442 -2.33 16.55 -10.22
CA ALA A 442 -2.23 16.47 -11.67
C ALA A 442 -3.44 17.14 -12.31
N LYS A 443 -3.30 17.51 -13.56
CA LYS A 443 -4.36 18.11 -14.36
C LYS A 443 -4.78 17.14 -15.46
N ALA A 444 -6.08 17.01 -15.69
CA ALA A 444 -6.60 16.33 -16.86
C ALA A 444 -6.41 17.20 -18.11
N ASP A 445 -5.76 16.65 -19.14
CA ASP A 445 -5.43 17.39 -20.35
C ASP A 445 -6.68 17.64 -21.21
N SER A 446 -6.62 18.70 -22.00
CA SER A 446 -7.74 19.18 -22.81
C SER A 446 -7.50 18.90 -24.30
N ASP A 447 -7.11 17.68 -24.61
CA ASP A 447 -6.80 17.24 -25.97
C ASP A 447 -7.06 15.75 -26.18
N ASN A 448 -6.65 15.20 -27.32
CA ASN A 448 -6.87 13.83 -27.70
C ASN A 448 -6.02 12.78 -26.94
N SER A 449 -5.12 13.22 -26.08
CA SER A 449 -4.35 12.32 -25.21
C SER A 449 -5.20 11.80 -24.04
N LEU A 450 -6.22 12.57 -23.63
CA LEU A 450 -7.16 12.17 -22.58
C LEU A 450 -8.14 11.10 -23.11
N VAL A 451 -8.09 9.93 -22.54
CA VAL A 451 -8.93 8.79 -22.94
C VAL A 451 -10.32 8.92 -22.33
N VAL A 452 -11.37 8.91 -23.18
CA VAL A 452 -12.76 8.90 -22.74
C VAL A 452 -13.30 7.47 -22.65
N GLY A 453 -14.26 7.20 -21.75
CA GLY A 453 -14.95 5.91 -21.59
C GLY A 453 -14.30 4.96 -20.59
N ASP A 454 -14.74 3.71 -20.59
CA ASP A 454 -14.45 2.69 -19.58
C ASP A 454 -12.98 2.27 -19.48
N LYS A 455 -12.15 2.58 -20.48
CA LYS A 455 -10.71 2.33 -20.42
C LYS A 455 -10.03 3.20 -19.36
N GLY A 456 -10.50 4.42 -19.16
CA GLY A 456 -9.97 5.36 -18.18
C GLY A 456 -8.52 5.81 -18.45
N ASN A 457 -8.03 6.65 -17.56
CA ASN A 457 -6.66 7.19 -17.55
C ASN A 457 -5.96 6.70 -16.29
N ASP A 458 -5.02 5.79 -16.44
CA ASP A 458 -4.31 5.13 -15.35
C ASP A 458 -3.18 6.00 -14.77
N ASN A 459 -3.02 5.90 -13.47
CA ASN A 459 -1.87 6.41 -12.75
C ASN A 459 -1.31 5.30 -11.85
N LYS A 460 -0.11 4.82 -12.16
CA LYS A 460 0.54 3.71 -11.46
C LYS A 460 1.66 4.19 -10.57
N VAL A 461 1.80 3.61 -9.39
CA VAL A 461 2.93 3.85 -8.50
C VAL A 461 3.69 2.56 -8.22
N VAL A 462 5.00 2.68 -8.19
CA VAL A 462 5.94 1.65 -7.72
C VAL A 462 6.65 2.21 -6.51
N LEU A 463 6.53 1.55 -5.37
CA LEU A 463 7.44 1.77 -4.26
C LEU A 463 8.61 0.79 -4.41
N THR A 464 9.81 1.32 -4.43
CA THR A 464 11.03 0.52 -4.39
C THR A 464 11.75 0.79 -3.07
N TRP A 465 12.12 -0.26 -2.37
CA TRP A 465 12.79 -0.14 -1.10
C TRP A 465 13.86 -1.23 -0.94
N LYS A 466 14.85 -0.96 -0.11
CA LYS A 466 15.96 -1.87 0.16
C LYS A 466 16.46 -1.68 1.58
N ARG A 467 16.85 -2.77 2.22
CA ARG A 467 17.58 -2.76 3.49
C ARG A 467 19.07 -3.00 3.27
N THR A 468 19.86 -2.64 4.27
CA THR A 468 21.32 -2.82 4.21
C THR A 468 21.78 -4.26 4.16
N SER A 469 21.01 -5.18 4.72
CA SER A 469 21.31 -6.61 4.72
C SER A 469 21.06 -7.31 3.39
N GLU A 470 20.53 -6.59 2.39
CA GLU A 470 20.00 -7.19 1.17
C GLU A 470 20.82 -6.86 -0.06
N THR A 471 20.85 -7.83 -0.98
CA THR A 471 21.53 -7.68 -2.27
C THR A 471 20.62 -7.04 -3.31
N PHE A 472 19.30 -7.19 -3.16
CA PHE A 472 18.28 -6.80 -4.13
C PHE A 472 17.33 -5.71 -3.58
N TYR A 473 16.66 -5.02 -4.49
CA TYR A 473 15.56 -4.11 -4.17
C TYR A 473 14.25 -4.87 -4.19
N ASP A 474 13.35 -4.55 -3.26
CA ASP A 474 11.99 -5.05 -3.27
C ASP A 474 11.03 -3.99 -3.80
N THR A 475 9.89 -4.41 -4.35
CA THR A 475 8.93 -3.52 -4.99
C THR A 475 7.50 -3.83 -4.56
N LEU A 476 6.71 -2.76 -4.40
CA LEU A 476 5.25 -2.82 -4.29
C LEU A 476 4.64 -1.94 -5.37
N VAL A 477 3.45 -2.30 -5.84
CA VAL A 477 2.73 -1.56 -6.86
C VAL A 477 1.31 -1.31 -6.46
N ASP A 478 0.79 -0.16 -6.92
CA ASP A 478 -0.62 0.18 -6.82
C ASP A 478 -1.01 1.13 -7.95
N ASP A 479 -2.31 1.31 -8.20
CA ASP A 479 -2.81 2.20 -9.23
C ASP A 479 -4.10 2.92 -8.82
N ALA A 480 -4.44 3.95 -9.59
CA ALA A 480 -5.70 4.64 -9.52
C ALA A 480 -6.14 5.05 -10.93
N HIS A 481 -7.44 5.07 -11.19
CA HIS A 481 -8.01 5.34 -12.50
C HIS A 481 -8.92 6.56 -12.48
N VAL A 482 -8.74 7.45 -13.45
CA VAL A 482 -9.60 8.60 -13.69
C VAL A 482 -10.39 8.39 -14.97
N TYR A 483 -11.68 8.65 -14.91
CA TYR A 483 -12.59 8.48 -16.04
C TYR A 483 -13.16 9.82 -16.48
N THR A 484 -13.38 9.95 -17.77
CA THR A 484 -14.05 11.07 -18.42
C THR A 484 -14.85 10.55 -19.61
N TYR A 485 -15.79 11.33 -20.08
CA TYR A 485 -16.76 10.91 -21.09
C TYR A 485 -17.00 12.00 -22.14
N GLY A 486 -17.84 11.66 -23.12
CA GLY A 486 -18.22 12.58 -24.18
C GLY A 486 -19.73 12.62 -24.43
N ILE A 487 -20.15 13.64 -25.15
CA ILE A 487 -21.49 13.77 -25.73
C ILE A 487 -21.34 13.89 -27.24
N ASP A 488 -22.03 13.02 -27.99
CA ASP A 488 -22.05 13.00 -29.45
C ASP A 488 -23.43 13.41 -29.98
N LEU A 489 -23.58 14.68 -30.29
CA LEU A 489 -24.81 15.22 -30.85
C LEU A 489 -24.75 15.22 -32.37
N THR A 490 -25.71 14.53 -33.02
CA THR A 490 -25.97 14.63 -34.46
C THR A 490 -27.09 15.61 -34.70
N LYS A 491 -26.80 16.75 -35.36
CA LYS A 491 -27.77 17.76 -35.76
C LYS A 491 -28.30 17.47 -37.17
N LEU A 492 -29.59 17.45 -37.30
CA LEU A 492 -30.28 17.28 -38.58
C LEU A 492 -31.30 18.39 -38.82
N PHE A 493 -31.64 18.59 -40.10
CA PHE A 493 -32.75 19.41 -40.51
C PHE A 493 -33.79 18.52 -41.26
N SER A 494 -35.06 18.74 -41.02
CA SER A 494 -36.15 17.87 -41.51
C SER A 494 -36.18 17.71 -43.03
N ASP A 495 -35.67 18.71 -43.76
CA ASP A 495 -35.60 18.71 -45.23
C ASP A 495 -34.15 18.62 -45.79
N GLY A 496 -33.18 18.49 -44.89
CA GLY A 496 -31.77 18.39 -45.24
C GLY A 496 -31.12 19.66 -45.80
N LYS A 497 -31.78 20.84 -45.71
CA LYS A 497 -31.32 22.09 -46.37
C LYS A 497 -30.80 23.14 -45.47
N GLY A 498 -30.87 22.97 -44.16
CA GLY A 498 -30.42 23.99 -43.20
C GLY A 498 -28.89 24.15 -43.17
N ASP A 499 -28.46 25.33 -42.78
CA ASP A 499 -27.04 25.68 -42.64
C ASP A 499 -26.58 25.46 -41.20
N PHE A 500 -25.72 24.45 -41.00
CA PHE A 500 -25.15 24.09 -39.71
C PHE A 500 -24.31 25.21 -39.08
N SER A 501 -23.77 26.13 -39.87
CA SER A 501 -22.96 27.25 -39.35
C SER A 501 -23.78 28.26 -38.55
N LYS A 502 -25.10 28.16 -38.63
CA LYS A 502 -26.04 29.05 -37.91
C LYS A 502 -26.67 28.39 -36.68
N VAL A 503 -26.26 27.14 -36.40
CA VAL A 503 -26.73 26.41 -35.23
C VAL A 503 -25.75 26.58 -34.10
N GLU A 504 -26.26 26.87 -32.91
CA GLU A 504 -25.45 27.02 -31.72
C GLU A 504 -26.15 26.35 -30.52
N PHE A 505 -25.35 25.61 -29.75
CA PHE A 505 -25.75 25.03 -28.47
C PHE A 505 -24.88 25.59 -27.34
N LEU A 506 -25.48 25.74 -26.16
CA LEU A 506 -24.80 25.91 -24.89
C LEU A 506 -24.96 24.65 -24.10
N VAL A 507 -23.94 24.29 -23.30
CA VAL A 507 -23.93 23.12 -22.42
C VAL A 507 -23.66 23.59 -21.01
N GLN A 508 -24.55 23.25 -20.08
CA GLN A 508 -24.42 23.54 -18.66
C GLN A 508 -24.30 22.23 -17.89
N ASN A 509 -23.28 22.10 -17.05
CA ASN A 509 -23.27 21.09 -16.00
C ASN A 509 -24.25 21.52 -14.91
N LYS A 510 -25.31 20.72 -14.70
CA LYS A 510 -26.38 21.01 -13.71
C LYS A 510 -26.02 20.53 -12.32
N THR A 511 -25.15 19.51 -12.21
CA THR A 511 -24.69 18.97 -10.94
C THR A 511 -23.84 20.01 -10.21
N ASP A 512 -22.85 20.57 -10.89
CA ASP A 512 -21.88 21.51 -10.32
C ASP A 512 -22.19 22.97 -10.63
N ASN A 513 -23.25 23.19 -11.41
CA ASN A 513 -23.80 24.52 -11.71
C ASN A 513 -22.79 25.46 -12.41
N TYR A 514 -22.13 24.98 -13.47
CA TYR A 514 -21.28 25.79 -14.34
C TYR A 514 -21.64 25.61 -15.83
N ASP A 515 -21.29 26.59 -16.66
CA ASP A 515 -21.38 26.46 -18.10
C ASP A 515 -20.06 25.90 -18.66
N VAL A 516 -20.13 24.95 -19.60
CA VAL A 516 -18.97 24.23 -20.14
C VAL A 516 -18.15 25.15 -21.05
N LYS A 517 -16.84 25.18 -20.81
CA LYS A 517 -15.87 25.82 -21.68
C LYS A 517 -15.06 24.76 -22.43
N ALA A 518 -14.98 24.90 -23.75
CA ALA A 518 -14.29 23.93 -24.59
C ALA A 518 -13.62 24.61 -25.79
N GLN A 519 -12.62 23.97 -26.37
CA GLN A 519 -11.93 24.42 -27.57
C GLN A 519 -12.14 23.40 -28.70
N LEU A 520 -12.50 23.92 -29.89
CA LEU A 520 -12.65 23.10 -31.09
C LEU A 520 -11.28 22.77 -31.69
N ASN A 521 -10.95 21.50 -31.80
CA ASN A 521 -9.90 21.02 -32.66
C ASN A 521 -10.50 20.93 -34.08
N GLN A 522 -10.09 21.83 -34.97
CA GLN A 522 -10.64 21.93 -36.33
C GLN A 522 -10.32 20.71 -37.21
N ASP A 523 -9.18 20.09 -36.99
CA ASP A 523 -8.72 18.96 -37.81
C ASP A 523 -9.49 17.68 -37.47
N GLU A 524 -9.84 17.49 -36.22
CA GLU A 524 -10.60 16.34 -35.73
C GLU A 524 -12.11 16.59 -35.71
N GLY A 525 -12.54 17.85 -35.69
CA GLY A 525 -13.93 18.24 -35.54
C GLY A 525 -14.49 17.93 -34.15
N VAL A 526 -13.63 17.95 -33.11
CA VAL A 526 -13.94 17.60 -31.72
C VAL A 526 -13.75 18.82 -30.84
N TYR A 527 -14.69 19.04 -29.94
CA TYR A 527 -14.58 19.99 -28.84
C TYR A 527 -13.98 19.31 -27.61
N TYR A 528 -12.81 19.75 -27.19
CA TYR A 528 -12.19 19.32 -25.92
C TYR A 528 -12.54 20.33 -24.83
N VAL A 529 -13.13 19.83 -23.72
CA VAL A 529 -13.41 20.65 -22.56
C VAL A 529 -12.11 21.22 -22.02
N THR A 530 -12.11 22.48 -21.62
CA THR A 530 -10.94 23.22 -21.12
C THR A 530 -11.16 23.77 -19.70
N GLY A 531 -12.33 23.51 -19.12
CA GLY A 531 -12.72 23.92 -17.78
C GLY A 531 -14.12 24.57 -17.75
N HIS A 532 -14.34 25.35 -16.71
CA HIS A 532 -15.62 25.97 -16.37
C HIS A 532 -15.68 27.42 -16.85
N ALA A 533 -16.81 27.84 -17.38
CA ALA A 533 -17.06 29.26 -17.67
C ALA A 533 -17.67 29.94 -16.42
N ALA A 534 -17.09 31.08 -16.06
CA ALA A 534 -17.55 31.83 -14.90
C ALA A 534 -18.96 32.43 -15.10
N ASN A 535 -19.37 32.60 -16.33
CA ASN A 535 -20.69 33.13 -16.74
C ASN A 535 -21.06 32.65 -18.15
N LYS A 536 -22.30 32.80 -18.54
CA LYS A 536 -22.79 32.36 -19.87
C LYS A 536 -22.12 33.04 -21.05
N GLU A 537 -21.57 34.24 -20.86
CA GLU A 537 -20.89 34.99 -21.92
C GLU A 537 -19.51 34.38 -22.25
N ASP A 538 -18.89 33.73 -21.28
CA ASP A 538 -17.63 33.04 -21.44
C ASP A 538 -17.79 31.54 -21.85
N ALA A 539 -19.06 31.05 -21.85
CA ALA A 539 -19.37 29.68 -22.25
C ALA A 539 -19.09 29.42 -23.73
N THR A 540 -18.74 28.20 -24.06
CA THR A 540 -18.55 27.83 -25.46
C THR A 540 -19.86 27.70 -26.19
N HIS A 541 -20.00 28.39 -27.32
CA HIS A 541 -21.07 28.18 -28.29
C HIS A 541 -20.66 27.02 -29.21
N PHE A 542 -21.25 25.87 -29.00
CA PHE A 542 -20.97 24.66 -29.76
C PHE A 542 -21.69 24.70 -31.11
N VAL A 543 -20.92 24.68 -32.21
CA VAL A 543 -21.43 24.75 -33.58
C VAL A 543 -21.17 23.41 -34.26
N PRO A 544 -22.17 22.80 -34.95
CA PRO A 544 -21.96 21.55 -35.67
C PRO A 544 -20.91 21.65 -36.78
N VAL A 545 -20.15 20.59 -37.01
CA VAL A 545 -19.17 20.51 -38.08
C VAL A 545 -19.86 20.78 -39.44
N LYS A 546 -19.22 21.57 -40.28
CA LYS A 546 -19.84 22.09 -41.52
C LYS A 546 -19.67 21.19 -42.72
N THR A 547 -18.61 20.42 -42.76
CA THR A 547 -18.19 19.63 -43.95
C THR A 547 -17.62 18.27 -43.55
N GLY A 548 -17.44 17.39 -44.51
CA GLY A 548 -16.87 16.07 -44.31
C GLY A 548 -17.84 15.03 -43.81
N ASP A 549 -17.32 13.90 -43.40
CA ASP A 549 -18.12 12.72 -42.97
C ASP A 549 -18.84 12.97 -41.62
N THR A 550 -18.33 13.92 -40.83
CA THR A 550 -18.88 14.34 -39.54
C THR A 550 -19.81 15.56 -39.62
N LYS A 551 -20.21 15.93 -40.83
CA LYS A 551 -21.10 17.08 -41.05
C LYS A 551 -22.38 16.99 -40.22
N GLY A 552 -22.66 18.02 -39.43
CA GLY A 552 -23.79 18.09 -38.51
C GLY A 552 -23.51 17.55 -37.11
N ARG A 553 -22.31 17.04 -36.85
CA ARG A 553 -21.91 16.52 -35.53
C ARG A 553 -21.38 17.61 -34.62
N ILE A 554 -21.74 17.55 -33.35
CA ILE A 554 -21.07 18.21 -32.24
C ILE A 554 -20.59 17.10 -31.30
N LEU A 555 -19.28 16.86 -31.30
CA LEU A 555 -18.66 15.91 -30.39
C LEU A 555 -17.91 16.69 -29.32
N ILE A 556 -18.29 16.47 -28.07
CA ILE A 556 -17.68 17.09 -26.87
C ILE A 556 -17.02 15.99 -26.08
N LYS A 557 -15.73 16.13 -25.77
CA LYS A 557 -14.94 15.17 -24.98
C LYS A 557 -14.36 15.85 -23.74
N GLY A 558 -14.22 15.06 -22.65
CA GLY A 558 -13.69 15.55 -21.40
C GLY A 558 -14.75 16.00 -20.40
N LEU A 559 -15.89 15.33 -20.36
CA LEU A 559 -16.97 15.55 -19.41
C LEU A 559 -16.93 14.44 -18.33
N GLU A 560 -17.34 14.78 -17.12
CA GLU A 560 -17.47 13.82 -16.02
C GLU A 560 -18.85 13.14 -15.97
N ASP A 561 -19.09 12.32 -14.92
CA ASP A 561 -20.36 11.61 -14.74
C ASP A 561 -21.42 12.49 -14.05
N ASP A 562 -22.01 13.40 -14.81
CA ASP A 562 -22.95 14.40 -14.32
C ASP A 562 -24.22 14.53 -15.15
N THR A 563 -25.05 15.46 -14.73
CA THR A 563 -26.25 15.88 -15.45
C THR A 563 -25.95 17.15 -16.24
N PHE A 564 -26.04 17.07 -17.55
CA PHE A 564 -25.82 18.16 -18.48
C PHE A 564 -27.15 18.63 -19.10
N SER A 565 -27.30 19.94 -19.24
CA SER A 565 -28.39 20.57 -19.99
C SER A 565 -27.84 21.18 -21.28
N MET A 566 -28.32 20.73 -22.42
CA MET A 566 -27.97 21.28 -23.73
C MET A 566 -29.10 22.16 -24.25
N THR A 567 -28.85 23.47 -24.36
CA THR A 567 -29.77 24.46 -24.85
C THR A 567 -29.44 24.86 -26.28
N GLU A 568 -30.36 24.65 -27.24
CA GLU A 568 -30.22 25.22 -28.57
C GLU A 568 -30.56 26.71 -28.55
N VAL A 569 -29.53 27.55 -28.66
CA VAL A 569 -29.70 29.02 -28.58
C VAL A 569 -29.88 29.68 -29.93
N ARG A 570 -29.48 29.01 -31.03
CA ARG A 570 -29.65 29.53 -32.38
C ARG A 570 -29.82 28.36 -33.38
N THR A 571 -30.64 28.57 -34.40
CA THR A 571 -30.78 27.69 -35.56
C THR A 571 -30.90 28.50 -36.86
N ASP A 572 -30.88 27.83 -38.01
CA ASP A 572 -31.00 28.53 -39.30
C ASP A 572 -32.41 29.07 -39.51
N SER A 573 -32.52 30.13 -40.31
CA SER A 573 -33.81 30.82 -40.56
C SER A 573 -34.78 29.88 -41.25
N GLY A 574 -36.08 29.98 -40.83
CA GLY A 574 -37.13 29.08 -41.31
C GLY A 574 -37.25 27.76 -40.55
N TYR A 575 -36.35 27.48 -39.62
CA TYR A 575 -36.41 26.31 -38.73
C TYR A 575 -36.78 26.72 -37.31
N VAL A 576 -37.43 25.82 -36.61
CA VAL A 576 -37.94 26.08 -35.23
C VAL A 576 -36.91 25.56 -34.23
N LEU A 577 -36.54 26.43 -33.27
CA LEU A 577 -35.71 26.09 -32.12
C LEU A 577 -36.36 25.00 -31.26
N LEU A 578 -35.56 24.23 -30.54
CA LEU A 578 -36.08 23.33 -29.53
C LEU A 578 -36.85 24.09 -28.46
N LYS A 579 -37.97 23.53 -27.99
CA LYS A 579 -38.80 24.15 -26.95
C LYS A 579 -38.29 23.94 -25.54
N GLN A 580 -37.50 22.92 -25.36
CA GLN A 580 -36.94 22.49 -24.08
C GLN A 580 -35.50 22.09 -24.26
N ASP A 581 -34.72 22.31 -23.22
CA ASP A 581 -33.35 21.83 -23.16
C ASP A 581 -33.30 20.31 -23.19
N ILE A 582 -32.21 19.77 -23.69
CA ILE A 582 -31.97 18.36 -23.71
C ILE A 582 -31.14 18.02 -22.47
N GLU A 583 -31.70 17.18 -21.62
CA GLU A 583 -30.97 16.64 -20.48
C GLU A 583 -30.16 15.41 -20.91
N VAL A 584 -28.89 15.43 -20.63
CA VAL A 584 -27.98 14.26 -20.78
C VAL A 584 -27.44 13.93 -19.41
N VAL A 585 -27.70 12.72 -18.93
CA VAL A 585 -27.17 12.24 -17.65
C VAL A 585 -26.16 11.13 -17.95
N ILE A 586 -24.93 11.32 -17.53
CA ILE A 586 -23.87 10.30 -17.55
C ILE A 586 -23.74 9.82 -16.11
N SER A 587 -23.75 8.51 -15.89
CA SER A 587 -23.69 7.90 -14.56
C SER A 587 -22.75 6.73 -14.56
N GLN A 588 -22.03 6.56 -13.47
CA GLN A 588 -21.10 5.45 -13.25
C GLN A 588 -21.64 4.42 -12.28
N LYS A 589 -21.10 3.24 -12.37
CA LYS A 589 -21.23 2.16 -11.39
C LYS A 589 -19.97 1.29 -11.43
N GLU A 590 -19.75 0.52 -10.38
CA GLU A 590 -18.73 -0.52 -10.40
C GLU A 590 -18.95 -1.49 -11.57
N SER A 591 -17.89 -1.77 -12.29
CA SER A 591 -17.85 -2.80 -13.32
C SER A 591 -17.80 -4.19 -12.67
N ALA A 592 -18.20 -5.20 -13.44
CA ALA A 592 -17.90 -6.60 -13.09
C ALA A 592 -16.38 -6.87 -13.18
N ASP A 593 -15.68 -6.08 -13.99
CA ASP A 593 -14.25 -6.20 -14.22
C ASP A 593 -13.46 -5.53 -13.10
N SER A 594 -12.27 -6.06 -12.81
CA SER A 594 -11.30 -5.47 -11.91
C SER A 594 -9.97 -5.32 -12.62
N CYS A 595 -9.20 -4.32 -12.22
CA CYS A 595 -7.82 -4.17 -12.64
C CYS A 595 -6.93 -4.97 -11.70
N THR A 596 -6.07 -5.81 -12.25
CA THR A 596 -5.02 -6.52 -11.52
C THR A 596 -3.68 -5.90 -11.91
N VAL A 597 -2.98 -5.33 -10.93
CA VAL A 597 -1.65 -4.75 -11.15
C VAL A 597 -0.61 -5.80 -10.81
N TYR A 598 0.22 -6.16 -11.77
CA TYR A 598 1.29 -7.13 -11.60
C TYR A 598 2.63 -6.42 -11.36
N ALA A 599 3.50 -7.02 -10.55
CA ALA A 599 4.87 -6.53 -10.39
C ALA A 599 5.60 -6.46 -11.74
N SER A 600 5.31 -7.38 -12.67
CA SER A 600 5.84 -7.37 -14.04
C SER A 600 5.47 -6.12 -14.84
N ASP A 601 4.33 -5.51 -14.58
CA ASP A 601 3.88 -4.30 -15.29
C ASP A 601 4.73 -3.08 -14.93
N THR A 602 5.40 -3.12 -13.79
CA THR A 602 6.25 -2.05 -13.28
C THR A 602 7.69 -2.19 -13.71
N LEU A 603 8.12 -3.38 -14.12
CA LEU A 603 9.49 -3.64 -14.58
C LEU A 603 9.83 -2.83 -15.84
N GLY A 604 8.87 -2.61 -16.72
CA GLY A 604 9.02 -1.71 -17.86
C GLY A 604 9.37 -0.27 -17.48
N LEU A 605 8.91 0.19 -16.31
CA LEU A 605 9.16 1.54 -15.78
C LEU A 605 10.53 1.64 -15.10
N ILE A 606 11.02 0.54 -14.54
CA ILE A 606 12.30 0.49 -13.83
C ILE A 606 13.47 0.02 -14.71
N GLN A 607 13.23 -0.56 -15.86
CA GLN A 607 14.25 -1.11 -16.78
C GLN A 607 15.39 -0.15 -17.14
N ASN A 608 15.17 1.16 -17.04
CA ASN A 608 16.15 2.18 -17.37
C ASN A 608 16.90 2.74 -16.14
N ASP A 609 16.56 2.34 -14.92
CA ASP A 609 17.29 2.77 -13.73
C ASP A 609 18.42 1.77 -13.44
N PRO A 610 19.72 2.20 -13.45
CA PRO A 610 20.85 1.32 -13.19
C PRO A 610 20.79 0.56 -11.85
N ARG A 611 20.07 1.14 -10.87
CA ARG A 611 19.88 0.52 -9.55
C ARG A 611 19.06 -0.75 -9.64
N TYR A 612 18.16 -0.85 -10.62
CA TYR A 612 17.23 -1.96 -10.82
C TYR A 612 17.74 -3.00 -11.81
N ALA A 613 18.84 -2.74 -12.52
CA ALA A 613 19.49 -3.75 -13.35
C ALA A 613 19.91 -4.99 -12.54
N GLN A 614 20.11 -4.84 -11.24
CA GLN A 614 20.39 -5.95 -10.33
C GLN A 614 19.16 -6.81 -9.99
N ILE A 615 17.94 -6.25 -10.07
CA ILE A 615 16.68 -6.98 -9.85
C ILE A 615 16.38 -7.89 -11.04
N ILE A 616 16.82 -7.50 -12.23
CA ILE A 616 16.42 -8.08 -13.53
C ILE A 616 17.43 -9.13 -14.02
N GLN A 617 18.48 -9.48 -13.26
CA GLN A 617 19.55 -10.34 -13.75
C GLN A 617 19.14 -11.79 -14.02
N SER A 618 17.97 -12.24 -13.60
CA SER A 618 17.41 -13.53 -14.05
C SER A 618 15.88 -13.56 -13.98
N ASP A 619 15.24 -14.24 -14.93
CA ASP A 619 13.80 -14.56 -14.88
C ASP A 619 13.41 -15.31 -13.58
N ALA A 620 14.36 -15.93 -12.90
CA ALA A 620 14.16 -16.61 -11.63
C ALA A 620 14.00 -15.62 -10.48
N ASP A 621 14.72 -14.48 -10.51
CA ASP A 621 14.65 -13.46 -9.47
C ASP A 621 13.31 -12.71 -9.53
N LEU A 622 12.76 -12.52 -10.75
CA LEU A 622 11.44 -11.94 -10.97
C LEU A 622 10.29 -12.78 -10.42
N LYS A 623 10.45 -14.12 -10.44
CA LYS A 623 9.46 -15.05 -9.88
C LYS A 623 9.48 -15.09 -8.34
N ASN A 624 10.55 -14.64 -7.73
CA ASN A 624 10.71 -14.61 -6.27
C ASN A 624 10.27 -13.26 -5.65
N ILE A 625 10.01 -12.24 -6.45
CA ILE A 625 9.38 -11.01 -5.96
C ILE A 625 7.94 -11.37 -5.58
N PRO A 626 7.50 -11.17 -4.33
CA PRO A 626 6.13 -11.41 -3.94
C PRO A 626 5.21 -10.58 -4.83
N GLN A 627 4.50 -11.25 -5.74
CA GLN A 627 3.50 -10.61 -6.58
C GLN A 627 2.28 -10.34 -5.71
N LYS A 628 2.19 -9.14 -5.18
CA LYS A 628 0.97 -8.69 -4.53
C LYS A 628 -0.01 -8.30 -5.62
N HIS A 629 -1.00 -9.16 -5.87
CA HIS A 629 -2.12 -8.83 -6.73
C HIS A 629 -3.02 -7.86 -5.96
N LEU A 630 -3.16 -6.64 -6.47
CA LEU A 630 -4.18 -5.72 -6.05
C LEU A 630 -5.28 -5.74 -7.10
N GLU A 631 -6.50 -6.08 -6.68
CA GLU A 631 -7.67 -6.02 -7.54
C GLU A 631 -8.49 -4.79 -7.15
N HIS A 632 -8.52 -3.79 -8.03
CA HIS A 632 -9.39 -2.64 -7.87
C HIS A 632 -10.58 -2.76 -8.82
N LYS A 633 -11.78 -2.47 -8.31
CA LYS A 633 -12.98 -2.41 -9.15
C LYS A 633 -12.87 -1.24 -10.10
N LEU A 634 -13.02 -1.54 -11.39
CA LEU A 634 -13.13 -0.55 -12.43
C LEU A 634 -14.53 0.07 -12.46
N LEU A 635 -14.69 1.18 -13.16
CA LEU A 635 -15.99 1.82 -13.35
C LEU A 635 -16.46 1.61 -14.78
N THR A 636 -17.77 1.55 -14.97
CA THR A 636 -18.42 1.54 -16.28
C THR A 636 -19.54 2.55 -16.31
N ALA A 637 -19.65 3.27 -17.44
CA ALA A 637 -20.64 4.31 -17.60
C ALA A 637 -21.94 3.81 -18.24
N SER A 638 -22.98 4.60 -18.02
CA SER A 638 -24.26 4.54 -18.75
C SER A 638 -24.81 5.93 -18.90
N ALA A 639 -25.57 6.16 -19.97
CA ALA A 639 -26.19 7.47 -20.19
C ALA A 639 -27.69 7.40 -20.44
N THR A 640 -28.37 8.49 -20.08
CA THR A 640 -29.76 8.77 -20.48
C THR A 640 -29.83 10.11 -21.18
N VAL A 641 -30.69 10.21 -22.19
CA VAL A 641 -31.00 11.46 -22.88
C VAL A 641 -32.49 11.72 -22.73
N SER A 642 -32.86 12.85 -22.10
CA SER A 642 -34.23 13.22 -21.75
C SER A 642 -34.97 12.05 -21.07
N GLY A 643 -34.31 11.40 -20.09
CA GLY A 643 -34.83 10.29 -19.31
C GLY A 643 -34.89 8.94 -20.04
N LYS A 644 -34.38 8.82 -21.26
CA LYS A 644 -34.33 7.57 -22.02
C LYS A 644 -32.90 7.04 -22.05
N LYS A 645 -32.72 5.77 -21.68
CA LYS A 645 -31.43 5.09 -21.78
C LYS A 645 -30.93 5.07 -23.22
N VAL A 646 -29.69 5.42 -23.45
CA VAL A 646 -28.97 5.32 -24.71
C VAL A 646 -27.81 4.33 -24.61
N ASN A 647 -27.43 3.73 -25.72
CA ASN A 647 -26.21 2.93 -25.80
C ASN A 647 -25.07 3.90 -26.12
N MET A 648 -24.13 4.05 -25.18
CA MET A 648 -22.97 4.88 -25.39
C MET A 648 -22.09 4.30 -26.52
N ALA A 649 -21.50 5.17 -27.31
CA ALA A 649 -20.60 4.82 -28.38
C ALA A 649 -19.21 4.49 -27.84
N GLU A 650 -18.43 3.74 -28.64
CA GLU A 650 -17.03 3.45 -28.38
C GLU A 650 -16.15 4.56 -29.00
N ASP A 651 -15.05 4.89 -28.31
CA ASP A 651 -14.00 5.78 -28.82
C ASP A 651 -12.63 5.13 -28.65
N ASN A 652 -11.90 4.95 -29.77
CA ASN A 652 -10.53 4.42 -29.79
C ASN A 652 -10.32 3.13 -28.96
N GLY A 653 -11.29 2.23 -29.00
CA GLY A 653 -11.26 0.95 -28.28
C GLY A 653 -11.65 1.07 -26.79
N SER A 654 -12.18 2.21 -26.38
CA SER A 654 -12.78 2.43 -25.06
C SER A 654 -14.29 2.37 -25.18
N THR A 655 -14.92 1.45 -24.47
CA THR A 655 -16.38 1.28 -24.46
C THR A 655 -17.05 2.37 -23.63
N ASN A 656 -18.36 2.58 -23.83
CA ASN A 656 -19.17 3.56 -23.10
C ASN A 656 -18.54 4.97 -23.02
N ALA A 657 -17.96 5.41 -24.14
CA ALA A 657 -17.19 6.67 -24.18
C ALA A 657 -18.07 7.89 -24.44
N GLU A 658 -19.02 7.81 -25.36
CA GLU A 658 -19.78 8.96 -25.84
C GLU A 658 -21.29 8.69 -25.75
N ALA A 659 -22.05 9.63 -25.15
CA ALA A 659 -23.51 9.59 -25.10
C ALA A 659 -24.11 10.12 -26.43
N PRO A 660 -24.69 9.26 -27.29
CA PRO A 660 -25.20 9.69 -28.59
C PRO A 660 -26.59 10.31 -28.45
N LEU A 661 -26.84 11.41 -29.16
CA LEU A 661 -28.16 11.99 -29.32
C LEU A 661 -28.36 12.60 -30.69
N THR A 662 -29.62 12.73 -31.11
CA THR A 662 -29.96 13.35 -32.38
C THR A 662 -30.98 14.48 -32.18
N VAL A 663 -30.69 15.62 -32.77
CA VAL A 663 -31.54 16.80 -32.76
C VAL A 663 -32.00 17.14 -34.18
N VAL A 664 -33.28 17.22 -34.37
CA VAL A 664 -33.90 17.56 -35.68
C VAL A 664 -34.67 18.86 -35.57
N ASN A 665 -34.27 19.92 -36.28
CA ASN A 665 -35.10 21.10 -36.42
C ASN A 665 -36.07 20.93 -37.61
N THR A 666 -37.31 21.20 -37.34
CA THR A 666 -38.37 21.15 -38.37
C THR A 666 -38.53 22.51 -39.03
N ARG A 667 -38.64 22.49 -40.35
CA ARG A 667 -38.91 23.70 -41.11
C ARG A 667 -40.33 24.18 -40.86
N GLY A 668 -40.45 25.44 -40.50
CA GLY A 668 -41.75 26.13 -40.42
C GLY A 668 -42.28 26.53 -41.78
N PHE A 669 -43.48 27.01 -41.79
CA PHE A 669 -44.02 27.64 -42.99
C PHE A 669 -43.44 29.05 -43.12
N ASP A 670 -42.64 29.28 -44.17
CA ASP A 670 -42.13 30.61 -44.46
C ASP A 670 -43.30 31.50 -44.94
N LEU A 671 -43.45 32.63 -44.31
CA LEU A 671 -44.37 33.64 -44.86
C LEU A 671 -43.90 33.96 -46.28
N PRO A 672 -44.82 33.94 -47.24
CA PRO A 672 -44.48 34.36 -48.59
C PRO A 672 -43.79 35.72 -48.54
N GLN A 673 -42.67 35.87 -49.17
CA GLN A 673 -42.06 37.21 -49.34
C GLN A 673 -43.02 38.04 -50.23
N THR A 674 -43.93 38.74 -49.60
CA THR A 674 -44.89 39.62 -50.28
C THR A 674 -44.24 40.96 -50.69
N GLY A 675 -42.93 40.95 -50.99
CA GLY A 675 -42.18 42.22 -51.12
C GLY A 675 -41.75 42.59 -52.52
N ASP A 676 -41.53 41.67 -53.51
CA ASP A 676 -40.86 42.18 -54.72
C ASP A 676 -41.44 41.69 -56.06
N ASN A 677 -41.97 40.53 -56.19
CA ASN A 677 -42.57 40.06 -57.46
C ASN A 677 -44.09 39.75 -57.39
N GLY A 678 -44.62 39.53 -56.17
CA GLY A 678 -46.03 39.22 -55.99
C GLY A 678 -46.92 40.42 -56.29
N THR A 679 -46.59 41.58 -55.80
CA THR A 679 -47.35 42.82 -56.04
C THR A 679 -47.34 43.26 -57.52
N MET A 680 -46.18 43.04 -58.17
CA MET A 680 -46.04 43.34 -59.61
C MET A 680 -46.94 42.40 -60.47
N MET A 681 -46.93 41.09 -60.18
CA MET A 681 -47.80 40.13 -60.86
C MET A 681 -49.29 40.38 -60.60
N PHE A 682 -49.68 40.66 -59.37
CA PHE A 682 -51.07 41.04 -59.07
C PHE A 682 -51.49 42.39 -59.71
N THR A 683 -50.56 43.31 -59.79
CA THR A 683 -50.79 44.59 -60.45
C THR A 683 -50.93 44.38 -61.97
N ILE A 684 -50.10 43.62 -62.61
CA ILE A 684 -50.17 43.31 -64.05
C ILE A 684 -51.42 42.53 -64.37
N VAL A 685 -51.79 41.51 -63.59
CA VAL A 685 -53.03 40.75 -63.78
C VAL A 685 -54.23 41.60 -63.52
N GLY A 686 -54.24 42.48 -62.52
CA GLY A 686 -55.28 43.43 -62.25
C GLY A 686 -55.50 44.45 -63.36
N ILE A 687 -54.41 44.99 -63.94
CA ILE A 687 -54.41 45.86 -65.11
C ILE A 687 -54.99 45.12 -66.33
N LEU A 688 -54.53 43.90 -66.60
CA LEU A 688 -55.08 43.11 -67.74
C LEU A 688 -56.50 42.78 -67.58
N LEU A 689 -57.00 42.49 -66.40
CA LEU A 689 -58.43 42.29 -66.10
C LEU A 689 -59.25 43.59 -66.28
N MET A 690 -58.71 44.70 -65.86
CA MET A 690 -59.35 46.01 -66.10
C MET A 690 -59.44 46.40 -67.57
N VAL A 691 -58.33 46.22 -68.30
CA VAL A 691 -58.31 46.45 -69.74
C VAL A 691 -59.27 45.48 -70.46
N GLY A 692 -59.25 44.20 -70.07
CA GLY A 692 -60.17 43.17 -70.60
C GLY A 692 -61.64 43.57 -70.33
N ALA A 693 -62.00 43.99 -69.12
CA ALA A 693 -63.34 44.45 -68.77
C ALA A 693 -63.72 45.71 -69.53
N ALA A 694 -62.82 46.70 -69.71
CA ALA A 694 -63.01 47.90 -70.48
C ALA A 694 -63.24 47.59 -71.95
N ALA A 695 -62.47 46.64 -72.50
CA ALA A 695 -62.64 46.20 -73.91
C ALA A 695 -64.02 45.48 -74.11
N VAL A 696 -64.43 44.64 -73.14
CA VAL A 696 -65.75 44.02 -73.18
C VAL A 696 -66.87 45.06 -73.05
N LEU A 697 -66.74 45.99 -72.16
CA LEU A 697 -67.69 47.06 -72.00
C LEU A 697 -67.76 47.93 -73.29
N TYR A 698 -66.62 48.22 -73.89
CA TYR A 698 -66.61 48.99 -75.15
C TYR A 698 -67.27 48.15 -76.30
N ALA A 699 -66.95 46.89 -76.39
CA ALA A 699 -67.56 46.01 -77.41
C ALA A 699 -69.12 45.84 -77.20
N VAL A 700 -69.55 45.85 -75.95
CA VAL A 700 -71.03 45.80 -75.64
C VAL A 700 -71.68 47.10 -75.88
N SER A 701 -71.02 48.25 -75.63
CA SER A 701 -71.57 49.57 -75.87
C SER A 701 -71.62 49.92 -77.36
N SER A 702 -70.61 49.46 -78.16
CA SER A 702 -70.56 49.64 -79.59
C SER A 702 -71.65 48.81 -80.33
N LYS A 703 -72.08 47.68 -79.74
CA LYS A 703 -73.23 46.89 -80.28
C LYS A 703 -74.61 47.49 -79.96
N LYS A 704 -74.70 48.45 -79.06
CA LYS A 704 -75.95 49.14 -78.73
C LYS A 704 -76.14 50.46 -79.53
N SER A 705 -75.15 50.82 -80.38
CA SER A 705 -75.18 52.03 -81.22
C SER A 705 -75.23 51.74 -82.71
N ALA A 706 -75.51 50.46 -83.08
CA ALA A 706 -75.73 50.05 -84.50
C ALA A 706 -77.17 49.57 -84.66
#